data_9d5142a38be2cfc4b077d0e7493cac98
#
_entry.id   9d5142a38be2cfc4b077d0e7493cac98
#
_cell.length_a   1.000
_cell.length_b   1.000
_cell.length_c   1.000
_cell.angle_alpha   90.00
_cell.angle_beta   90.00
_cell.angle_gamma   90.00
#
_symmetry.space_group_name_H-M   'P 1'
#
loop_
_entity.id
_entity.type
_entity.pdbx_description
1 polymer ?
#
loop_
_entity_poly.entity_id
_entity_poly.type
_entity_poly.pdbx_seq_one_letter_code
_entity_poly.pdbx_strand_id
1 'polypeptide(L)'
;MYEKIEGGTVIDIQGLKCNIPPVGYVYNIVTKKLDYVGVYRRSEKDEDCYWEKIPFPLWYKEVMKKWDSYDKIKKDDDEDFYDERLESYKAQEWHRRLNGFWFRNNDKDVFLTGFHYYYLSYWNIDIGLPKFRMPDLEKSYFIDYCIKDPLCMGMTEVTKRRFGKSFYAGCFATEYITRTKMTNSGIQSKTGNDAKKFFSKTVVNPFRRLPKFFRPVYDTSLGANPKSELRFQKPNIRGKKSDENLADDELGSLIDHASADTVAYDGQKLHRYVADECYKTTEVNIYDRHEIVRYCLLDDEGNIIGKALYTSTVEKLDTDKDGVSEAAKLLWDESDQLNKGEDGRTSSGLYRFFMSAKKTRNFDAYGYPDEEKTLKAILADRETVKNNPRALSARIRKEPLTIDEAFSMDADNCVFNAVNIQEREKELIEKPVIKRKVIYYRDLDQTVRWRDITQSETDFHWEISSFPDKDLINKSKLIDGLKTPLNINKNAITIDSYSNSQGGRKYGSKACAWIGVKYDILNPNNTGKAIGVLYGRPSVKESLHNQVLLAAEYFGCKVWYEFTSDDYLSYFRERGKIKYLGKFPLSAIDPKDRATADRHFGFPITPFSLTKQLDTGISYFENHCNKIDFELLLKFAKTFDPYERTKF
;
A
#
# COMPACT_ATOMS: atom_id res chain seq x y z
N MET A 1 17.18 9.12 -17.52
CA MET A 1 17.29 10.45 -16.89
C MET A 1 16.23 11.33 -17.53
N TYR A 2 15.34 11.89 -16.74
CA TYR A 2 14.26 12.77 -17.23
C TYR A 2 14.95 14.06 -17.76
N GLU A 3 14.98 14.26 -19.07
CA GLU A 3 15.65 15.43 -19.64
C GLU A 3 14.96 16.71 -19.17
N LYS A 4 15.73 17.62 -18.59
CA LYS A 4 15.24 18.94 -18.19
C LYS A 4 14.84 19.69 -19.45
N ILE A 5 13.55 20.05 -19.54
CA ILE A 5 13.05 20.86 -20.65
C ILE A 5 13.62 22.27 -20.50
N GLU A 6 14.35 22.76 -21.48
CA GLU A 6 14.94 24.10 -21.48
C GLU A 6 13.85 25.16 -21.35
N GLY A 7 14.02 26.08 -20.40
CA GLY A 7 13.01 27.10 -20.09
C GLY A 7 11.76 26.63 -19.35
N GLY A 8 11.65 25.33 -19.04
CA GLY A 8 10.53 24.76 -18.31
C GLY A 8 10.60 24.98 -16.82
N THR A 9 9.47 24.72 -16.14
CA THR A 9 9.33 24.78 -14.69
C THR A 9 9.38 23.38 -14.09
N VAL A 10 10.08 23.21 -12.98
CA VAL A 10 10.11 21.94 -12.22
C VAL A 10 9.20 22.05 -11.02
N ILE A 11 8.24 21.15 -10.92
CA ILE A 11 7.30 21.05 -9.79
C ILE A 11 7.61 19.76 -9.01
N ASP A 12 7.77 19.89 -7.69
CA ASP A 12 7.91 18.72 -6.82
C ASP A 12 6.53 18.16 -6.47
N ILE A 13 6.30 16.90 -6.80
CA ILE A 13 5.07 16.19 -6.41
C ILE A 13 5.49 14.92 -5.66
N GLN A 14 5.37 14.96 -4.35
CA GLN A 14 5.70 13.85 -3.45
C GLN A 14 7.11 13.26 -3.72
N GLY A 15 8.09 14.17 -3.90
CA GLY A 15 9.49 13.82 -4.13
C GLY A 15 9.89 13.60 -5.60
N LEU A 16 8.94 13.61 -6.53
CA LEU A 16 9.24 13.56 -7.97
C LEU A 16 9.33 14.96 -8.58
N LYS A 17 10.42 15.22 -9.28
CA LYS A 17 10.68 16.49 -10.00
C LYS A 17 10.04 16.47 -11.38
N CYS A 18 8.75 16.83 -11.45
CA CYS A 18 7.98 16.85 -12.69
C CYS A 18 8.36 18.08 -13.52
N ASN A 19 8.76 17.88 -14.79
CA ASN A 19 9.11 18.95 -15.71
C ASN A 19 7.86 19.40 -16.46
N ILE A 20 7.52 20.68 -16.35
CA ILE A 20 6.44 21.33 -17.07
C ILE A 20 7.09 22.19 -18.18
N PRO A 21 6.65 22.09 -19.44
CA PRO A 21 7.22 22.89 -20.51
C PRO A 21 6.99 24.41 -20.28
N PRO A 22 7.70 25.30 -20.96
CA PRO A 22 7.47 26.72 -20.89
C PRO A 22 6.03 27.08 -21.27
N VAL A 23 5.49 28.16 -20.70
CA VAL A 23 4.11 28.58 -20.97
C VAL A 23 3.88 28.78 -22.47
N GLY A 24 2.82 28.16 -22.98
CA GLY A 24 2.47 28.19 -24.41
C GLY A 24 3.28 27.21 -25.28
N TYR A 25 4.20 26.44 -24.72
CA TYR A 25 4.94 25.40 -25.44
C TYR A 25 4.60 24.01 -24.95
N VAL A 26 4.73 23.02 -25.82
CA VAL A 26 4.65 21.60 -25.47
C VAL A 26 5.87 20.86 -26.00
N TYR A 27 6.30 19.82 -25.28
CA TYR A 27 7.35 18.94 -25.77
C TYR A 27 6.76 17.90 -26.71
N ASN A 28 7.09 18.00 -27.99
CA ASN A 28 6.62 17.06 -28.99
C ASN A 28 7.40 15.74 -28.90
N ILE A 29 6.69 14.65 -28.52
CA ILE A 29 7.31 13.35 -28.31
C ILE A 29 7.83 12.69 -29.59
N VAL A 30 7.37 13.13 -30.75
CA VAL A 30 7.80 12.61 -32.08
C VAL A 30 9.04 13.34 -32.54
N THR A 31 9.01 14.69 -32.60
CA THR A 31 10.10 15.51 -33.11
C THR A 31 11.21 15.76 -32.08
N LYS A 32 10.95 15.46 -30.81
CA LYS A 32 11.85 15.73 -29.66
C LYS A 32 12.20 17.23 -29.50
N LYS A 33 11.28 18.11 -29.90
CA LYS A 33 11.44 19.58 -29.86
C LYS A 33 10.28 20.24 -29.13
N LEU A 34 10.46 21.50 -28.78
CA LEU A 34 9.39 22.34 -28.26
C LEU A 34 8.57 22.93 -29.41
N ASP A 35 7.26 22.68 -29.39
CA ASP A 35 6.32 23.29 -30.33
C ASP A 35 5.56 24.40 -29.59
N TYR A 36 5.44 25.58 -30.23
CA TYR A 36 4.61 26.65 -29.70
C TYR A 36 3.14 26.37 -30.05
N VAL A 37 2.28 26.29 -29.04
CA VAL A 37 0.85 26.00 -29.18
C VAL A 37 -0.03 27.14 -28.64
N GLY A 38 0.58 28.10 -27.94
CA GLY A 38 -0.14 29.16 -27.24
C GLY A 38 -0.86 28.68 -25.97
N VAL A 39 -1.62 29.58 -25.38
CA VAL A 39 -2.47 29.30 -24.21
C VAL A 39 -3.91 29.53 -24.61
N TYR A 40 -4.74 28.49 -24.50
CA TYR A 40 -6.17 28.62 -24.79
C TYR A 40 -6.85 29.47 -23.71
N ARG A 41 -7.62 30.46 -24.15
CA ARG A 41 -8.46 31.30 -23.29
C ARG A 41 -9.92 31.13 -23.70
N ARG A 42 -10.77 30.82 -22.77
CA ARG A 42 -12.21 30.73 -22.98
C ARG A 42 -12.86 32.13 -23.12
N SER A 43 -12.30 33.08 -22.41
CA SER A 43 -12.77 34.49 -22.36
C SER A 43 -11.56 35.42 -22.41
N GLU A 44 -11.80 36.68 -22.77
CA GLU A 44 -10.79 37.72 -22.66
C GLU A 44 -10.56 38.16 -21.21
N LYS A 45 -11.55 37.96 -20.33
CA LYS A 45 -11.41 38.18 -18.89
C LYS A 45 -10.91 36.95 -18.20
N ASP A 46 -9.85 37.07 -17.42
CA ASP A 46 -9.24 35.95 -16.71
C ASP A 46 -10.20 35.27 -15.75
N GLU A 47 -10.99 36.04 -15.00
CA GLU A 47 -12.00 35.55 -14.05
C GLU A 47 -13.09 34.65 -14.65
N ASP A 48 -13.30 34.73 -15.95
CA ASP A 48 -14.24 33.89 -16.69
C ASP A 48 -13.56 32.67 -17.30
N CYS A 49 -12.23 32.55 -17.18
CA CYS A 49 -11.46 31.44 -17.70
C CYS A 49 -11.44 30.28 -16.71
N TYR A 50 -12.03 29.15 -17.07
CA TYR A 50 -11.98 27.86 -16.37
C TYR A 50 -12.00 26.73 -17.38
N TRP A 51 -11.66 25.52 -16.95
CA TRP A 51 -11.66 24.37 -17.84
C TRP A 51 -13.07 24.02 -18.32
N GLU A 52 -13.22 24.00 -19.61
CA GLU A 52 -14.32 23.37 -20.32
C GLU A 52 -13.80 22.77 -21.62
N LYS A 53 -14.34 21.60 -21.97
CA LYS A 53 -13.98 21.00 -23.27
C LYS A 53 -14.23 21.99 -24.40
N ILE A 54 -13.24 22.14 -25.28
CA ILE A 54 -13.39 22.95 -26.49
C ILE A 54 -14.50 22.32 -27.35
N PRO A 55 -15.55 23.08 -27.72
CA PRO A 55 -16.62 22.55 -28.53
C PRO A 55 -16.12 22.10 -29.90
N PHE A 56 -16.75 21.07 -30.46
CA PHE A 56 -16.48 20.72 -31.84
C PHE A 56 -16.81 21.88 -32.79
N PRO A 57 -16.03 22.07 -33.87
CA PRO A 57 -16.33 23.07 -34.88
C PRO A 57 -17.74 22.94 -35.45
N LEU A 58 -18.37 24.03 -35.86
CA LEU A 58 -19.75 24.03 -36.35
C LEU A 58 -19.97 23.06 -37.52
N TRP A 59 -18.98 22.93 -38.39
CA TRP A 59 -19.01 22.03 -39.56
C TRP A 59 -18.85 20.54 -39.17
N TYR A 60 -18.40 20.22 -38.00
CA TYR A 60 -18.04 18.85 -37.58
C TYR A 60 -19.20 17.86 -37.73
N LYS A 61 -20.41 18.24 -37.30
CA LYS A 61 -21.59 17.36 -37.38
C LYS A 61 -21.95 17.01 -38.84
N GLU A 62 -21.79 17.96 -39.76
CA GLU A 62 -22.06 17.73 -41.17
C GLU A 62 -21.06 16.75 -41.76
N VAL A 63 -19.77 16.97 -41.52
CA VAL A 63 -18.69 16.10 -42.01
C VAL A 63 -18.82 14.70 -41.44
N MET A 64 -19.16 14.54 -40.14
CA MET A 64 -19.39 13.22 -39.55
C MET A 64 -20.55 12.46 -40.21
N LYS A 65 -21.65 13.14 -40.56
CA LYS A 65 -22.74 12.50 -41.32
C LYS A 65 -22.29 12.05 -42.72
N LYS A 66 -21.46 12.83 -43.42
CA LYS A 66 -20.86 12.46 -44.72
C LYS A 66 -19.97 11.22 -44.54
N TRP A 67 -19.13 11.22 -43.53
CA TRP A 67 -18.27 10.06 -43.25
C TRP A 67 -19.09 8.79 -42.92
N ASP A 68 -20.10 8.88 -42.08
CA ASP A 68 -20.96 7.76 -41.74
C ASP A 68 -21.76 7.24 -42.97
N SER A 69 -22.10 8.12 -43.89
CA SER A 69 -22.76 7.74 -45.15
C SER A 69 -21.79 7.08 -46.11
N TYR A 70 -20.57 7.59 -46.19
CA TYR A 70 -19.48 7.02 -46.99
C TYR A 70 -19.13 5.60 -46.55
N ASP A 71 -18.94 5.37 -45.26
CA ASP A 71 -18.62 4.04 -44.71
C ASP A 71 -19.69 2.97 -44.96
N LYS A 72 -20.96 3.38 -45.14
CA LYS A 72 -22.04 2.44 -45.47
C LYS A 72 -22.01 1.93 -46.88
N ILE A 73 -21.42 2.70 -47.80
CA ILE A 73 -21.38 2.38 -49.25
C ILE A 73 -19.98 2.00 -49.72
N LYS A 74 -18.94 2.27 -48.89
CA LYS A 74 -17.52 1.98 -49.18
C LYS A 74 -17.36 0.47 -49.44
N LYS A 75 -16.60 0.15 -50.50
CA LYS A 75 -16.08 -1.21 -50.80
C LYS A 75 -14.68 -1.36 -50.24
N ASP A 76 -14.18 -2.60 -50.18
CA ASP A 76 -12.86 -2.92 -49.59
C ASP A 76 -11.70 -2.19 -50.33
N ASP A 77 -11.84 -1.91 -51.63
CA ASP A 77 -10.79 -1.25 -52.45
C ASP A 77 -10.97 0.28 -52.56
N ASP A 78 -11.99 0.85 -51.94
CA ASP A 78 -12.22 2.31 -51.99
C ASP A 78 -11.25 3.04 -51.05
N GLU A 79 -10.83 4.27 -51.47
CA GLU A 79 -10.02 5.15 -50.61
C GLU A 79 -10.75 5.52 -49.33
N ASP A 80 -10.01 5.95 -48.31
CA ASP A 80 -10.60 6.41 -47.06
C ASP A 80 -11.32 7.77 -47.22
N PHE A 81 -12.36 7.97 -46.39
CA PHE A 81 -13.05 9.25 -46.38
C PHE A 81 -12.10 10.41 -46.05
N TYR A 82 -12.06 11.40 -46.94
CA TYR A 82 -11.22 12.59 -46.80
C TYR A 82 -12.03 13.89 -46.79
N ASP A 83 -11.77 14.75 -45.81
CA ASP A 83 -12.20 16.15 -45.71
C ASP A 83 -11.06 16.93 -45.07
N GLU A 84 -10.49 17.92 -45.79
CA GLU A 84 -9.31 18.68 -45.38
C GLU A 84 -9.47 19.32 -43.99
N ARG A 85 -10.66 19.84 -43.68
CA ARG A 85 -10.99 20.45 -42.36
C ARG A 85 -10.93 19.40 -41.24
N LEU A 86 -11.42 18.19 -41.53
CA LEU A 86 -11.41 17.09 -40.62
C LEU A 86 -9.99 16.61 -40.35
N GLU A 87 -9.17 16.47 -41.39
CA GLU A 87 -7.77 16.04 -41.27
C GLU A 87 -6.94 17.04 -40.46
N SER A 88 -7.10 18.34 -40.74
CA SER A 88 -6.46 19.38 -39.92
C SER A 88 -6.90 19.34 -38.46
N TYR A 89 -8.20 19.17 -38.18
CA TYR A 89 -8.73 19.06 -36.84
C TYR A 89 -8.24 17.79 -36.11
N LYS A 90 -8.25 16.66 -36.81
CA LYS A 90 -7.68 15.39 -36.29
C LYS A 90 -6.21 15.57 -35.88
N ALA A 91 -5.39 16.14 -36.78
CA ALA A 91 -3.97 16.37 -36.49
C ALA A 91 -3.77 17.22 -35.22
N GLN A 92 -4.57 18.28 -35.06
CA GLN A 92 -4.52 19.14 -33.88
C GLN A 92 -4.89 18.36 -32.62
N GLU A 93 -5.97 17.58 -32.64
CA GLU A 93 -6.45 16.82 -31.46
C GLU A 93 -5.49 15.66 -31.11
N TRP A 94 -4.89 15.01 -32.12
CA TRP A 94 -3.82 14.03 -31.90
C TRP A 94 -2.58 14.67 -31.29
N HIS A 95 -2.19 15.86 -31.77
CA HIS A 95 -1.06 16.59 -31.20
C HIS A 95 -1.29 16.92 -29.71
N ARG A 96 -2.51 17.38 -29.35
CA ARG A 96 -2.91 17.67 -27.95
C ARG A 96 -2.91 16.41 -27.08
N ARG A 97 -3.45 15.30 -27.61
CA ARG A 97 -3.48 14.00 -26.94
C ARG A 97 -2.07 13.46 -26.65
N LEU A 98 -1.12 13.70 -27.50
CA LEU A 98 0.25 13.20 -27.36
C LEU A 98 1.14 14.10 -26.52
N ASN A 99 1.05 15.40 -26.70
CA ASN A 99 2.05 16.35 -26.22
C ASN A 99 1.55 17.27 -25.10
N GLY A 100 0.22 17.39 -24.94
CA GLY A 100 -0.39 18.21 -23.90
C GLY A 100 -1.01 19.50 -24.42
N PHE A 101 -1.49 20.33 -23.50
CA PHE A 101 -2.31 21.48 -23.78
C PHE A 101 -2.21 22.53 -22.69
N TRP A 102 -2.13 23.81 -23.08
CA TRP A 102 -2.15 24.93 -22.15
C TRP A 102 -3.50 25.65 -22.17
N PHE A 103 -4.03 25.96 -20.99
CA PHE A 103 -5.23 26.78 -20.87
C PHE A 103 -5.13 27.77 -19.72
N ARG A 104 -5.84 28.89 -19.88
CA ARG A 104 -5.99 29.89 -18.83
C ARG A 104 -7.03 29.45 -17.84
N ASN A 105 -6.69 29.41 -16.55
CA ASN A 105 -7.59 29.06 -15.45
C ASN A 105 -7.57 30.19 -14.41
N ASN A 106 -8.55 31.06 -14.45
CA ASN A 106 -8.50 32.35 -13.76
C ASN A 106 -7.21 33.11 -14.12
N ASP A 107 -6.41 33.50 -13.15
CA ASP A 107 -5.17 34.25 -13.27
C ASP A 107 -3.92 33.39 -13.60
N LYS A 108 -4.09 32.08 -13.80
CA LYS A 108 -2.99 31.12 -13.98
C LYS A 108 -3.02 30.42 -15.32
N ASP A 109 -1.86 30.24 -15.91
CA ASP A 109 -1.70 29.36 -17.07
C ASP A 109 -1.40 27.93 -16.57
N VAL A 110 -2.23 26.98 -16.99
CA VAL A 110 -2.18 25.58 -16.52
C VAL A 110 -1.86 24.66 -17.68
N PHE A 111 -0.85 23.81 -17.49
CA PHE A 111 -0.49 22.76 -18.43
C PHE A 111 -1.26 21.47 -18.13
N LEU A 112 -1.89 20.88 -19.12
CA LEU A 112 -2.41 19.53 -19.08
C LEU A 112 -1.47 18.61 -19.85
N THR A 113 -1.04 17.51 -19.23
CA THR A 113 -0.35 16.44 -19.98
C THR A 113 -1.28 15.90 -21.08
N GLY A 114 -0.73 15.28 -22.11
CA GLY A 114 -1.55 14.72 -23.20
C GLY A 114 -2.60 13.73 -22.69
N PHE A 115 -2.22 12.88 -21.74
CA PHE A 115 -3.13 11.96 -21.08
C PHE A 115 -4.26 12.69 -20.32
N HIS A 116 -3.92 13.75 -19.56
CA HIS A 116 -4.92 14.51 -18.80
C HIS A 116 -5.88 15.29 -19.70
N TYR A 117 -5.34 15.91 -20.79
CA TYR A 117 -6.17 16.52 -21.82
C TYR A 117 -7.18 15.54 -22.43
N TYR A 118 -6.69 14.34 -22.80
CA TYR A 118 -7.54 13.29 -23.36
C TYR A 118 -8.61 12.82 -22.36
N TYR A 119 -8.25 12.61 -21.11
CA TYR A 119 -9.18 12.25 -20.05
C TYR A 119 -10.30 13.29 -19.87
N LEU A 120 -9.95 14.56 -19.75
CA LEU A 120 -10.92 15.66 -19.53
C LEU A 120 -11.78 15.93 -20.78
N SER A 121 -11.22 15.76 -21.99
CA SER A 121 -11.90 16.15 -23.24
C SER A 121 -12.75 15.04 -23.86
N TYR A 122 -12.37 13.76 -23.65
CA TYR A 122 -12.93 12.64 -24.41
C TYR A 122 -13.38 11.45 -23.58
N TRP A 123 -12.91 11.31 -22.34
CA TRP A 123 -13.22 10.16 -21.52
C TRP A 123 -14.50 10.36 -20.73
N ASN A 124 -15.62 9.83 -21.23
CA ASN A 124 -16.91 9.94 -20.56
C ASN A 124 -16.96 9.11 -19.28
N ILE A 125 -17.36 9.75 -18.19
CA ILE A 125 -17.67 9.12 -16.91
C ILE A 125 -19.18 9.06 -16.69
N ASP A 126 -19.65 8.56 -15.53
CA ASP A 126 -21.10 8.42 -15.25
C ASP A 126 -21.91 9.71 -15.41
N ILE A 127 -21.29 10.86 -15.16
CA ILE A 127 -21.94 12.19 -15.18
C ILE A 127 -21.60 13.02 -16.45
N GLY A 128 -21.05 12.40 -17.48
CA GLY A 128 -20.57 13.07 -18.68
C GLY A 128 -19.04 13.19 -18.71
N LEU A 129 -18.49 14.30 -19.16
CA LEU A 129 -17.05 14.54 -19.13
C LEU A 129 -16.59 14.92 -17.72
N PRO A 130 -15.35 14.51 -17.32
CA PRO A 130 -14.79 14.92 -16.06
C PRO A 130 -14.62 16.44 -15.99
N LYS A 131 -14.76 16.99 -14.78
CA LYS A 131 -14.40 18.39 -14.51
C LYS A 131 -12.91 18.46 -14.16
N PHE A 132 -12.27 19.57 -14.50
CA PHE A 132 -10.91 19.84 -14.04
C PHE A 132 -10.88 19.99 -12.53
N ARG A 133 -9.88 19.35 -11.90
CA ARG A 133 -9.60 19.47 -10.46
C ARG A 133 -8.08 19.45 -10.25
N MET A 134 -7.58 20.35 -9.43
CA MET A 134 -6.14 20.47 -9.16
C MET A 134 -5.49 19.17 -8.64
N PRO A 135 -6.13 18.39 -7.75
CA PRO A 135 -5.57 17.10 -7.33
C PRO A 135 -5.42 16.06 -8.46
N ASP A 136 -6.32 16.08 -9.45
CA ASP A 136 -6.19 15.21 -10.63
C ASP A 136 -5.04 15.67 -11.54
N LEU A 137 -4.76 16.98 -11.56
CA LEU A 137 -3.59 17.53 -12.27
C LEU A 137 -2.28 17.08 -11.61
N GLU A 138 -2.18 17.20 -10.28
CA GLU A 138 -1.02 16.69 -9.51
C GLU A 138 -0.77 15.20 -9.81
N LYS A 139 -1.84 14.39 -9.76
CA LYS A 139 -1.78 12.97 -10.11
C LYS A 139 -1.35 12.74 -11.55
N SER A 140 -1.84 13.56 -12.48
CA SER A 140 -1.52 13.44 -13.91
C SER A 140 -0.05 13.76 -14.19
N TYR A 141 0.54 14.71 -13.48
CA TYR A 141 1.99 14.96 -13.56
C TYR A 141 2.80 13.82 -12.97
N PHE A 142 2.35 13.29 -11.84
CA PHE A 142 3.03 12.15 -11.20
C PHE A 142 3.04 10.91 -12.11
N ILE A 143 1.89 10.54 -12.70
CA ILE A 143 1.81 9.38 -13.58
C ILE A 143 2.54 9.60 -14.91
N ASP A 144 2.54 10.83 -15.43
CA ASP A 144 3.32 11.19 -16.63
C ASP A 144 4.82 10.99 -16.37
N TYR A 145 5.28 11.37 -15.18
CA TYR A 145 6.64 11.07 -14.74
C TYR A 145 6.91 9.57 -14.71
N CYS A 146 6.04 8.78 -14.08
CA CYS A 146 6.18 7.31 -14.01
C CYS A 146 6.21 6.66 -15.40
N ILE A 147 5.40 7.17 -16.34
CA ILE A 147 5.37 6.66 -17.73
C ILE A 147 6.70 6.93 -18.45
N LYS A 148 7.28 8.10 -18.25
CA LYS A 148 8.50 8.55 -18.92
C LYS A 148 9.79 8.02 -18.28
N ASP A 149 9.75 7.67 -16.98
CA ASP A 149 10.91 7.11 -16.27
C ASP A 149 11.13 5.65 -16.70
N PRO A 150 12.27 5.32 -17.37
CA PRO A 150 12.56 3.95 -17.81
C PRO A 150 12.82 2.99 -16.65
N LEU A 151 13.06 3.48 -15.43
CA LEU A 151 13.32 2.67 -14.25
C LEU A 151 12.06 2.42 -13.41
N CYS A 152 10.94 3.08 -13.75
CA CYS A 152 9.67 2.96 -13.04
C CYS A 152 8.69 2.06 -13.77
N MET A 153 8.13 1.07 -13.11
CA MET A 153 7.10 0.18 -13.65
C MET A 153 5.69 0.77 -13.55
N GLY A 154 5.51 1.90 -12.85
CA GLY A 154 4.21 2.53 -12.72
C GLY A 154 3.95 3.12 -11.34
N MET A 155 2.69 3.22 -10.98
CA MET A 155 2.25 3.91 -9.78
C MET A 155 1.34 3.02 -8.93
N THR A 156 1.51 3.08 -7.61
CA THR A 156 0.50 2.64 -6.65
C THR A 156 -0.15 3.84 -5.98
N GLU A 157 -1.48 3.90 -5.97
CA GLU A 157 -2.27 5.04 -5.51
C GLU A 157 -3.18 4.67 -4.34
N VAL A 158 -3.10 5.46 -3.27
CA VAL A 158 -4.08 5.43 -2.17
C VAL A 158 -4.82 6.77 -2.12
N THR A 159 -6.15 6.71 -2.19
CA THR A 159 -7.00 7.90 -2.17
C THR A 159 -8.32 7.59 -1.46
N LYS A 160 -9.09 8.62 -1.13
CA LYS A 160 -10.40 8.44 -0.52
C LYS A 160 -11.39 7.69 -1.43
N ARG A 161 -12.45 7.15 -0.82
CA ARG A 161 -13.57 6.54 -1.55
C ARG A 161 -14.31 7.58 -2.41
N ARG A 162 -14.74 7.17 -3.63
CA ARG A 162 -15.52 7.98 -4.58
C ARG A 162 -14.81 9.22 -5.12
N PHE A 163 -13.50 9.16 -5.28
CA PHE A 163 -12.74 10.26 -5.91
C PHE A 163 -12.64 10.15 -7.45
N GLY A 164 -13.19 9.10 -8.07
CA GLY A 164 -13.18 8.92 -9.53
C GLY A 164 -12.00 8.09 -10.06
N LYS A 165 -11.21 7.46 -9.18
CA LYS A 165 -10.02 6.68 -9.52
C LYS A 165 -10.25 5.60 -10.58
N SER A 166 -11.37 4.88 -10.52
CA SER A 166 -11.65 3.76 -11.44
C SER A 166 -11.83 4.23 -12.90
N PHE A 167 -12.48 5.38 -13.14
CA PHE A 167 -12.58 5.94 -14.51
C PHE A 167 -11.24 6.45 -15.03
N TYR A 168 -10.41 7.04 -14.17
CA TYR A 168 -9.07 7.45 -14.50
C TYR A 168 -8.19 6.23 -14.85
N ALA A 169 -8.30 5.16 -14.09
CA ALA A 169 -7.61 3.90 -14.34
C ALA A 169 -8.09 3.22 -15.63
N GLY A 170 -9.41 3.26 -15.93
CA GLY A 170 -9.96 2.79 -17.20
C GLY A 170 -9.43 3.57 -18.41
N CYS A 171 -9.26 4.89 -18.27
CA CYS A 171 -8.61 5.73 -19.28
C CYS A 171 -7.13 5.31 -19.45
N PHE A 172 -6.40 5.10 -18.35
CA PHE A 172 -5.02 4.65 -18.38
C PHE A 172 -4.83 3.29 -19.08
N ALA A 173 -5.74 2.32 -18.81
CA ALA A 173 -5.74 1.03 -19.48
C ALA A 173 -5.95 1.13 -21.00
N THR A 174 -6.61 2.21 -21.48
CA THR A 174 -7.13 2.30 -22.84
C THR A 174 -6.32 3.27 -23.72
N GLU A 175 -5.87 4.40 -23.18
CA GLU A 175 -5.31 5.51 -23.93
C GLU A 175 -4.14 5.08 -24.82
N TYR A 176 -3.16 4.38 -24.27
CA TYR A 176 -1.98 3.92 -24.99
C TYR A 176 -2.31 2.80 -25.98
N ILE A 177 -3.16 1.86 -25.61
CA ILE A 177 -3.53 0.68 -26.38
C ILE A 177 -4.31 1.06 -27.66
N THR A 178 -5.12 2.11 -27.58
CA THR A 178 -5.93 2.59 -28.73
C THR A 178 -5.14 3.40 -29.76
N ARG A 179 -3.83 3.58 -29.57
CA ARG A 179 -2.96 4.34 -30.48
C ARG A 179 -1.64 3.64 -30.83
N THR A 180 -1.44 2.43 -30.32
CA THR A 180 -0.16 1.71 -30.51
C THR A 180 -0.45 0.30 -31.00
N LYS A 181 0.26 -0.13 -32.05
CA LYS A 181 0.13 -1.47 -32.61
C LYS A 181 0.75 -2.53 -31.67
N MET A 182 0.17 -3.73 -31.68
CA MET A 182 0.68 -4.93 -31.00
C MET A 182 0.90 -4.74 -29.48
N THR A 183 -0.05 -4.09 -28.82
CA THR A 183 0.03 -3.81 -27.37
C THR A 183 -1.14 -4.40 -26.60
N ASN A 184 -0.88 -4.86 -25.37
CA ASN A 184 -1.86 -5.49 -24.52
C ASN A 184 -2.05 -4.72 -23.20
N SER A 185 -3.30 -4.69 -22.72
CA SER A 185 -3.66 -4.16 -21.40
C SER A 185 -4.43 -5.20 -20.61
N GLY A 186 -3.95 -5.51 -19.40
CA GLY A 186 -4.60 -6.41 -18.47
C GLY A 186 -5.27 -5.66 -17.32
N ILE A 187 -6.43 -6.13 -16.89
CA ILE A 187 -7.21 -5.53 -15.79
C ILE A 187 -7.56 -6.60 -14.77
N GLN A 188 -7.24 -6.34 -13.52
CA GLN A 188 -7.71 -7.12 -12.37
C GLN A 188 -8.35 -6.21 -11.32
N SER A 189 -9.19 -6.79 -10.47
CA SER A 189 -9.80 -6.10 -9.32
C SER A 189 -9.76 -7.00 -8.10
N LYS A 190 -10.40 -6.62 -7.02
CA LYS A 190 -10.51 -7.44 -5.80
C LYS A 190 -11.22 -8.78 -6.02
N THR A 191 -12.16 -8.87 -6.99
CA THR A 191 -12.79 -10.10 -7.44
C THR A 191 -12.94 -10.11 -8.96
N GLY A 192 -13.11 -11.29 -9.59
CA GLY A 192 -13.34 -11.41 -11.03
C GLY A 192 -14.60 -10.69 -11.50
N ASN A 193 -15.68 -10.69 -10.69
CA ASN A 193 -16.91 -9.95 -11.00
C ASN A 193 -16.69 -8.44 -10.97
N ASP A 194 -15.88 -7.93 -10.05
CA ASP A 194 -15.55 -6.50 -9.99
C ASP A 194 -14.66 -6.10 -11.17
N ALA A 195 -13.71 -6.94 -11.60
CA ALA A 195 -12.91 -6.72 -12.81
C ALA A 195 -13.81 -6.63 -14.05
N LYS A 196 -14.78 -7.53 -14.22
CA LYS A 196 -15.76 -7.49 -15.31
C LYS A 196 -16.63 -6.23 -15.29
N LYS A 197 -17.11 -5.80 -14.13
CA LYS A 197 -17.86 -4.55 -13.96
C LYS A 197 -16.99 -3.33 -14.28
N PHE A 198 -15.75 -3.32 -13.81
CA PHE A 198 -14.77 -2.28 -14.12
C PHE A 198 -14.58 -2.20 -15.63
N PHE A 199 -14.23 -3.30 -16.29
CA PHE A 199 -14.03 -3.35 -17.73
C PHE A 199 -15.23 -2.80 -18.51
N SER A 200 -16.43 -3.28 -18.23
CA SER A 200 -17.65 -2.85 -18.94
C SER A 200 -17.95 -1.37 -18.72
N LYS A 201 -17.83 -0.88 -17.47
CA LYS A 201 -18.24 0.46 -17.08
C LYS A 201 -17.19 1.53 -17.39
N THR A 202 -15.93 1.25 -17.13
CA THR A 202 -14.85 2.24 -17.15
C THR A 202 -13.96 2.18 -18.40
N VAL A 203 -14.06 1.08 -19.17
CA VAL A 203 -13.33 0.90 -20.43
C VAL A 203 -14.28 0.90 -21.61
N VAL A 204 -15.16 -0.11 -21.73
CA VAL A 204 -16.02 -0.29 -22.93
C VAL A 204 -16.99 0.87 -23.13
N ASN A 205 -17.69 1.31 -22.09
CA ASN A 205 -18.65 2.40 -22.21
C ASN A 205 -18.02 3.74 -22.63
N PRO A 206 -16.91 4.20 -22.02
CA PRO A 206 -16.22 5.41 -22.47
C PRO A 206 -15.61 5.26 -23.86
N PHE A 207 -14.96 4.12 -24.17
CA PHE A 207 -14.38 3.85 -25.49
C PHE A 207 -15.42 4.02 -26.61
N ARG A 208 -16.62 3.47 -26.46
CA ARG A 208 -17.68 3.58 -27.46
C ARG A 208 -18.16 5.00 -27.72
N ARG A 209 -17.96 5.91 -26.76
CA ARG A 209 -18.33 7.33 -26.85
C ARG A 209 -17.23 8.20 -27.44
N LEU A 210 -16.05 7.63 -27.72
CA LEU A 210 -14.97 8.37 -28.36
C LEU A 210 -15.40 8.82 -29.77
N PRO A 211 -14.92 10.00 -30.23
CA PRO A 211 -15.07 10.39 -31.61
C PRO A 211 -14.45 9.35 -32.54
N LYS A 212 -15.00 9.20 -33.73
CA LYS A 212 -14.60 8.19 -34.71
C LYS A 212 -13.08 8.21 -35.00
N PHE A 213 -12.51 9.41 -35.09
CA PHE A 213 -11.07 9.59 -35.35
C PHE A 213 -10.12 9.19 -34.19
N PHE A 214 -10.65 8.96 -32.98
CA PHE A 214 -9.89 8.41 -31.85
C PHE A 214 -10.22 6.94 -31.56
N ARG A 215 -11.21 6.40 -32.25
CA ARG A 215 -11.67 5.05 -32.02
C ARG A 215 -11.13 4.13 -33.13
N PRO A 216 -10.09 3.32 -32.87
CA PRO A 216 -9.60 2.35 -33.84
C PRO A 216 -10.66 1.31 -34.19
N VAL A 217 -10.46 0.63 -35.30
CA VAL A 217 -11.28 -0.55 -35.69
C VAL A 217 -11.20 -1.57 -34.56
N TYR A 218 -12.33 -2.19 -34.24
CA TYR A 218 -12.40 -3.21 -33.19
C TYR A 218 -13.35 -4.34 -33.59
N ASP A 219 -13.10 -5.53 -33.03
CA ASP A 219 -13.88 -6.72 -33.31
C ASP A 219 -15.29 -6.60 -32.73
N THR A 220 -16.28 -6.48 -33.61
CA THR A 220 -17.70 -6.41 -33.27
C THR A 220 -18.39 -7.77 -33.23
N SER A 221 -17.69 -8.86 -33.56
CA SER A 221 -18.22 -10.23 -33.48
C SER A 221 -18.58 -10.65 -32.04
N LEU A 222 -17.90 -10.05 -31.05
CA LEU A 222 -18.21 -10.20 -29.62
C LEU A 222 -19.42 -9.38 -29.17
N GLY A 223 -20.12 -8.75 -30.12
CA GLY A 223 -21.28 -7.89 -29.88
C GLY A 223 -20.92 -6.41 -29.66
N ALA A 224 -21.96 -5.57 -29.71
CA ALA A 224 -21.78 -4.12 -29.55
C ALA A 224 -21.24 -3.70 -28.16
N ASN A 225 -21.33 -4.58 -27.15
CA ASN A 225 -20.84 -4.39 -25.80
C ASN A 225 -19.99 -5.60 -25.39
N PRO A 226 -18.73 -5.68 -25.80
CA PRO A 226 -17.86 -6.79 -25.41
C PRO A 226 -17.73 -6.86 -23.88
N LYS A 227 -17.81 -8.09 -23.34
CA LYS A 227 -17.85 -8.33 -21.89
C LYS A 227 -16.57 -8.94 -21.33
N SER A 228 -15.74 -9.54 -22.19
CA SER A 228 -14.52 -10.24 -21.81
C SER A 228 -13.26 -9.51 -22.25
N GLU A 229 -13.26 -9.02 -23.47
CA GLU A 229 -12.10 -8.41 -24.11
C GLU A 229 -12.50 -7.39 -25.18
N LEU A 230 -11.61 -6.48 -25.51
CA LEU A 230 -11.75 -5.50 -26.57
C LEU A 230 -10.54 -5.63 -27.50
N ARG A 231 -10.74 -6.24 -28.67
CA ARG A 231 -9.70 -6.47 -29.70
C ARG A 231 -9.75 -5.42 -30.77
N PHE A 232 -8.63 -4.81 -31.09
CA PHE A 232 -8.51 -3.76 -32.09
C PHE A 232 -8.06 -4.34 -33.43
N GLN A 233 -8.95 -5.17 -34.01
CA GLN A 233 -8.82 -5.78 -35.33
C GLN A 233 -10.19 -5.89 -35.99
N LYS A 234 -10.25 -6.18 -37.29
CA LYS A 234 -11.50 -6.48 -37.99
C LYS A 234 -12.08 -7.81 -37.52
N PRO A 235 -13.41 -7.96 -37.50
CA PRO A 235 -14.02 -9.23 -37.14
C PRO A 235 -13.64 -10.33 -38.13
N ASN A 236 -13.26 -11.50 -37.61
CA ASN A 236 -13.00 -12.69 -38.44
C ASN A 236 -14.31 -13.16 -39.08
N ILE A 237 -14.44 -13.02 -40.39
CA ILE A 237 -15.58 -13.52 -41.14
C ILE A 237 -15.37 -15.03 -41.37
N ARG A 238 -16.30 -15.86 -40.85
CA ARG A 238 -16.30 -17.32 -41.08
C ARG A 238 -16.19 -17.64 -42.59
N GLY A 239 -15.12 -18.33 -42.98
CA GLY A 239 -14.90 -18.78 -44.34
C GLY A 239 -13.94 -17.97 -45.21
N LYS A 240 -13.47 -16.76 -44.76
CA LYS A 240 -12.30 -16.17 -45.34
C LYS A 240 -11.08 -16.61 -44.52
N LYS A 241 -10.04 -17.18 -45.17
CA LYS A 241 -8.72 -17.34 -44.52
C LYS A 241 -8.31 -15.96 -44.06
N SER A 242 -8.07 -15.79 -42.74
CA SER A 242 -7.41 -14.59 -42.25
C SER A 242 -6.05 -14.50 -42.97
N ASP A 243 -5.81 -13.44 -43.73
CA ASP A 243 -4.45 -13.10 -44.11
C ASP A 243 -3.66 -12.98 -42.80
N GLU A 244 -2.53 -13.66 -42.72
CA GLU A 244 -1.68 -13.66 -41.50
C GLU A 244 -1.11 -12.26 -41.22
N ASN A 245 -1.30 -11.31 -42.13
CA ASN A 245 -0.89 -9.92 -41.98
C ASN A 245 -2.07 -9.05 -41.55
N LEU A 246 -1.87 -8.29 -40.45
CA LEU A 246 -2.81 -7.25 -40.03
C LEU A 246 -2.97 -6.22 -41.12
N ALA A 247 -4.19 -5.84 -41.46
CA ALA A 247 -4.46 -4.72 -42.34
C ALA A 247 -3.86 -3.42 -41.75
N ASP A 248 -3.49 -2.45 -42.62
CA ASP A 248 -2.82 -1.23 -42.19
C ASP A 248 -3.61 -0.41 -41.18
N ASP A 249 -4.93 -0.51 -41.17
CA ASP A 249 -5.86 0.15 -40.24
C ASP A 249 -6.11 -0.64 -38.93
N GLU A 250 -5.54 -1.84 -38.80
CA GLU A 250 -5.64 -2.66 -37.60
C GLU A 250 -4.48 -2.45 -36.65
N LEU A 251 -4.77 -2.40 -35.35
CA LEU A 251 -3.73 -2.28 -34.32
C LEU A 251 -3.19 -3.63 -33.85
N GLY A 252 -3.97 -4.71 -33.92
CA GLY A 252 -3.62 -6.01 -33.34
C GLY A 252 -3.47 -5.98 -31.82
N SER A 253 -4.01 -4.96 -31.19
CA SER A 253 -3.89 -4.70 -29.76
C SER A 253 -5.13 -5.21 -28.99
N LEU A 254 -4.96 -5.47 -27.69
CA LEU A 254 -5.98 -6.10 -26.85
C LEU A 254 -6.11 -5.40 -25.49
N ILE A 255 -7.34 -5.26 -25.01
CA ILE A 255 -7.64 -4.95 -23.61
C ILE A 255 -8.55 -6.05 -23.09
N ASP A 256 -8.17 -6.69 -22.01
CA ASP A 256 -8.99 -7.71 -21.36
C ASP A 256 -9.04 -7.53 -19.83
N HIS A 257 -9.78 -8.41 -19.17
CA HIS A 257 -9.78 -8.50 -17.72
C HIS A 257 -9.69 -9.97 -17.28
N ALA A 258 -9.06 -10.19 -16.16
CA ALA A 258 -8.90 -11.51 -15.57
C ALA A 258 -9.51 -11.61 -14.16
N SER A 259 -9.66 -12.85 -13.69
CA SER A 259 -10.06 -13.14 -12.31
C SER A 259 -9.07 -12.57 -11.30
N ALA A 260 -9.49 -12.51 -10.03
CA ALA A 260 -8.59 -12.14 -8.92
C ALA A 260 -7.65 -13.30 -8.57
N ASP A 261 -6.90 -13.76 -9.55
CA ASP A 261 -5.92 -14.84 -9.41
C ASP A 261 -4.50 -14.26 -9.47
N THR A 262 -3.57 -14.85 -8.73
CA THR A 262 -2.16 -14.44 -8.69
C THR A 262 -1.50 -14.62 -10.05
N VAL A 263 -1.78 -15.73 -10.73
CA VAL A 263 -1.10 -16.14 -11.97
C VAL A 263 -1.90 -15.84 -13.26
N ALA A 264 -2.99 -15.07 -13.16
CA ALA A 264 -3.91 -14.86 -14.29
C ALA A 264 -3.26 -14.29 -15.57
N TYR A 265 -2.19 -13.52 -15.42
CA TYR A 265 -1.43 -12.94 -16.54
C TYR A 265 -0.01 -13.53 -16.71
N ASP A 266 0.30 -14.60 -15.97
CA ASP A 266 1.61 -15.25 -16.09
C ASP A 266 1.90 -15.65 -17.54
N GLY A 267 3.14 -15.36 -18.00
CA GLY A 267 3.59 -15.60 -19.37
C GLY A 267 3.06 -14.63 -20.44
N GLN A 268 2.28 -13.60 -20.07
CA GLN A 268 1.78 -12.59 -21.00
C GLN A 268 2.63 -11.31 -20.95
N LYS A 269 2.85 -10.66 -22.10
CA LYS A 269 3.46 -9.32 -22.17
C LYS A 269 2.38 -8.26 -22.07
N LEU A 270 2.47 -7.38 -21.06
CA LEU A 270 1.53 -6.31 -20.81
C LEU A 270 2.20 -4.94 -20.98
N HIS A 271 1.58 -4.05 -21.77
CA HIS A 271 2.02 -2.67 -21.95
C HIS A 271 1.28 -1.71 -21.02
N ARG A 272 0.08 -2.11 -20.56
CA ARG A 272 -0.66 -1.47 -19.47
C ARG A 272 -1.22 -2.55 -18.55
N TYR A 273 -1.19 -2.26 -17.26
CA TYR A 273 -1.85 -3.10 -16.27
C TYR A 273 -2.58 -2.23 -15.27
N VAL A 274 -3.79 -2.63 -14.92
CA VAL A 274 -4.60 -1.95 -13.89
C VAL A 274 -5.03 -2.95 -12.82
N ALA A 275 -4.69 -2.64 -11.57
CA ALA A 275 -5.22 -3.32 -10.39
C ALA A 275 -6.17 -2.38 -9.64
N ASP A 276 -7.48 -2.48 -9.90
CA ASP A 276 -8.50 -1.66 -9.22
C ASP A 276 -8.86 -2.28 -7.87
N GLU A 277 -9.01 -1.43 -6.84
CA GLU A 277 -9.31 -1.85 -5.46
C GLU A 277 -8.32 -2.90 -4.90
N CYS A 278 -7.04 -2.77 -5.30
CA CYS A 278 -5.99 -3.78 -5.06
C CYS A 278 -5.71 -4.05 -3.57
N TYR A 279 -5.86 -3.05 -2.71
CA TYR A 279 -5.65 -3.19 -1.26
C TYR A 279 -6.91 -3.67 -0.50
N LYS A 280 -7.91 -4.16 -1.22
CA LYS A 280 -9.15 -4.73 -0.67
C LYS A 280 -9.35 -6.19 -1.05
N THR A 281 -8.42 -6.78 -1.76
CA THR A 281 -8.52 -8.19 -2.14
C THR A 281 -8.30 -9.06 -0.91
N THR A 282 -9.19 -10.03 -0.69
CA THR A 282 -9.09 -11.05 0.35
C THR A 282 -8.83 -12.44 -0.23
N GLU A 283 -8.92 -12.57 -1.57
CA GLU A 283 -8.76 -13.84 -2.27
C GLU A 283 -7.30 -14.09 -2.66
N VAL A 284 -6.50 -13.01 -2.79
CA VAL A 284 -5.14 -13.07 -3.32
C VAL A 284 -4.24 -12.11 -2.56
N ASN A 285 -3.03 -12.56 -2.24
CA ASN A 285 -1.97 -11.70 -1.76
C ASN A 285 -1.54 -10.73 -2.88
N ILE A 286 -1.71 -9.42 -2.65
CA ILE A 286 -1.41 -8.39 -3.67
C ILE A 286 0.09 -8.31 -3.99
N TYR A 287 0.96 -8.63 -3.03
CA TYR A 287 2.40 -8.66 -3.23
C TYR A 287 2.80 -9.80 -4.17
N ASP A 288 2.28 -11.01 -3.93
CA ASP A 288 2.54 -12.17 -4.81
C ASP A 288 1.99 -11.93 -6.22
N ARG A 289 0.81 -11.29 -6.36
CA ARG A 289 0.29 -10.88 -7.66
C ARG A 289 1.21 -9.87 -8.34
N HIS A 290 1.72 -8.90 -7.59
CA HIS A 290 2.62 -7.90 -8.12
C HIS A 290 3.91 -8.53 -8.65
N GLU A 291 4.48 -9.50 -7.94
CA GLU A 291 5.69 -10.21 -8.38
C GLU A 291 5.49 -10.93 -9.73
N ILE A 292 4.32 -11.50 -9.99
CA ILE A 292 4.01 -12.08 -11.30
C ILE A 292 3.84 -11.00 -12.38
N VAL A 293 3.00 -9.99 -12.10
CA VAL A 293 2.71 -8.90 -13.05
C VAL A 293 3.99 -8.14 -13.41
N ARG A 294 4.91 -7.97 -12.48
CA ARG A 294 6.19 -7.31 -12.71
C ARG A 294 6.95 -7.91 -13.90
N TYR A 295 6.99 -9.23 -14.03
CA TYR A 295 7.62 -9.89 -15.17
C TYR A 295 6.84 -9.71 -16.46
N CYS A 296 5.51 -9.58 -16.41
CA CYS A 296 4.67 -9.28 -17.57
C CYS A 296 4.94 -7.89 -18.17
N LEU A 297 5.50 -6.96 -17.39
CA LEU A 297 5.83 -5.59 -17.82
C LEU A 297 7.25 -5.46 -18.41
N LEU A 298 8.01 -6.55 -18.48
CA LEU A 298 9.37 -6.58 -19.02
C LEU A 298 9.42 -7.23 -20.39
N ASP A 299 10.40 -6.82 -21.20
CA ASP A 299 10.81 -7.59 -22.37
C ASP A 299 11.78 -8.73 -22.01
N ASP A 300 12.23 -9.46 -23.02
CA ASP A 300 13.12 -10.60 -22.86
C ASP A 300 14.52 -10.21 -22.37
N GLU A 301 14.89 -8.92 -22.49
CA GLU A 301 16.16 -8.34 -22.03
C GLU A 301 16.04 -7.72 -20.62
N GLY A 302 14.84 -7.71 -20.03
CA GLY A 302 14.57 -7.13 -18.72
C GLY A 302 14.31 -5.63 -18.73
N ASN A 303 14.09 -5.02 -19.90
CA ASN A 303 13.69 -3.62 -20.00
C ASN A 303 12.20 -3.45 -19.71
N ILE A 304 11.83 -2.34 -19.09
CA ILE A 304 10.42 -2.03 -18.77
C ILE A 304 9.71 -1.55 -20.03
N ILE A 305 8.85 -2.38 -20.61
CA ILE A 305 8.00 -2.08 -21.77
C ILE A 305 6.59 -1.68 -21.36
N GLY A 306 6.14 -2.10 -20.20
CA GLY A 306 4.81 -1.87 -19.68
C GLY A 306 4.77 -0.95 -18.46
N LYS A 307 3.60 -0.38 -18.20
CA LYS A 307 3.35 0.46 -17.03
C LYS A 307 2.09 0.02 -16.29
N ALA A 308 2.17 -0.04 -14.97
CA ALA A 308 1.08 -0.47 -14.10
C ALA A 308 0.47 0.70 -13.32
N LEU A 309 -0.82 0.61 -13.06
CA LEU A 309 -1.55 1.49 -12.14
C LEU A 309 -2.30 0.63 -11.11
N TYR A 310 -1.80 0.63 -9.90
CA TYR A 310 -2.46 0.06 -8.74
C TYR A 310 -3.26 1.15 -8.06
N THR A 311 -4.58 1.01 -7.96
CA THR A 311 -5.42 2.04 -7.36
C THR A 311 -6.36 1.45 -6.32
N SER A 312 -6.38 2.04 -5.14
CA SER A 312 -7.23 1.57 -4.04
C SER A 312 -7.63 2.66 -3.06
N THR A 313 -8.63 2.35 -2.26
CA THR A 313 -8.77 2.83 -0.89
C THR A 313 -8.39 1.69 0.02
N VAL A 314 -7.80 1.96 1.16
CA VAL A 314 -7.58 0.90 2.15
C VAL A 314 -8.91 0.68 2.88
N GLU A 315 -9.43 -0.52 2.85
CA GLU A 315 -10.59 -0.94 3.66
C GLU A 315 -10.12 -1.80 4.85
N LYS A 316 -11.07 -2.18 5.67
CA LYS A 316 -10.89 -3.02 6.82
C LYS A 316 -9.98 -4.20 6.48
N LEU A 317 -8.80 -4.22 7.07
CA LEU A 317 -7.84 -5.30 6.98
C LEU A 317 -8.17 -6.34 8.06
N ASP A 318 -9.47 -6.65 8.21
CA ASP A 318 -9.95 -7.62 9.17
C ASP A 318 -9.68 -9.03 8.70
N THR A 319 -9.21 -9.81 9.63
CA THR A 319 -8.87 -11.22 9.48
C THR A 319 -7.77 -11.47 8.45
N ASP A 320 -6.57 -11.40 8.94
CA ASP A 320 -5.36 -11.79 8.24
C ASP A 320 -5.35 -13.30 8.04
N LYS A 321 -6.21 -13.77 7.14
CA LYS A 321 -6.22 -15.21 6.82
C LYS A 321 -4.95 -15.65 6.12
N ASP A 322 -4.16 -14.74 5.51
CA ASP A 322 -2.93 -15.09 4.79
C ASP A 322 -1.95 -13.90 4.62
N GLY A 323 -1.84 -12.99 5.59
CA GLY A 323 -0.90 -11.85 5.50
C GLY A 323 -1.28 -10.80 4.45
N VAL A 324 -2.55 -10.72 4.06
CA VAL A 324 -3.03 -9.83 2.98
C VAL A 324 -2.87 -8.35 3.33
N SER A 325 -3.07 -7.99 4.60
CA SER A 325 -2.89 -6.62 5.06
C SER A 325 -1.44 -6.20 5.15
N GLU A 326 -0.59 -7.11 5.61
CA GLU A 326 0.86 -6.88 5.62
C GLU A 326 1.41 -6.76 4.20
N ALA A 327 0.90 -7.57 3.26
CA ALA A 327 1.28 -7.50 1.85
C ALA A 327 0.92 -6.17 1.19
N ALA A 328 -0.26 -5.61 1.49
CA ALA A 328 -0.67 -4.30 1.00
C ALA A 328 0.24 -3.18 1.52
N LYS A 329 0.55 -3.20 2.83
CA LYS A 329 1.45 -2.23 3.46
C LYS A 329 2.89 -2.41 2.94
N LEU A 330 3.35 -3.64 2.79
CA LEU A 330 4.68 -3.96 2.26
C LEU A 330 4.83 -3.41 0.83
N LEU A 331 3.88 -3.69 -0.07
CA LEU A 331 3.91 -3.18 -1.44
C LEU A 331 3.94 -1.64 -1.46
N TRP A 332 3.19 -0.98 -0.57
CA TRP A 332 3.21 0.46 -0.43
C TRP A 332 4.58 0.98 0.04
N ASP A 333 5.16 0.38 1.07
CA ASP A 333 6.43 0.82 1.65
C ASP A 333 7.60 0.60 0.67
N GLU A 334 7.61 -0.52 -0.05
CA GLU A 334 8.59 -0.82 -1.09
C GLU A 334 8.45 0.02 -2.37
N SER A 335 7.35 0.76 -2.50
CA SER A 335 7.10 1.68 -3.62
C SER A 335 7.55 3.13 -3.33
N ASP A 336 8.35 3.35 -2.29
CA ASP A 336 8.81 4.70 -1.94
C ASP A 336 9.87 5.22 -2.92
N GLN A 337 9.48 6.16 -3.78
CA GLN A 337 10.37 6.81 -4.75
C GLN A 337 11.54 7.59 -4.12
N LEU A 338 11.51 7.84 -2.81
CA LEU A 338 12.61 8.45 -2.07
C LEU A 338 13.62 7.41 -1.55
N ASN A 339 13.24 6.13 -1.58
CA ASN A 339 14.08 5.01 -1.13
C ASN A 339 14.35 4.05 -2.30
N LYS A 340 15.38 4.38 -3.10
CA LYS A 340 15.78 3.62 -4.27
C LYS A 340 17.05 2.83 -3.99
N GLY A 341 17.16 1.63 -4.58
CA GLY A 341 18.37 0.84 -4.58
C GLY A 341 19.50 1.44 -5.42
N GLU A 342 20.64 0.78 -5.44
CA GLU A 342 21.81 1.20 -6.22
C GLU A 342 21.53 1.23 -7.74
N ASP A 343 20.57 0.43 -8.21
CA ASP A 343 20.10 0.40 -9.60
C ASP A 343 19.15 1.57 -9.97
N GLY A 344 18.82 2.43 -8.99
CA GLY A 344 17.91 3.57 -9.14
C GLY A 344 16.43 3.19 -9.15
N ARG A 345 16.07 1.93 -8.86
CA ARG A 345 14.69 1.43 -8.76
C ARG A 345 14.24 1.36 -7.31
N THR A 346 12.94 1.45 -7.07
CA THR A 346 12.35 1.04 -5.80
C THR A 346 12.28 -0.49 -5.75
N SER A 347 12.18 -1.08 -4.56
CA SER A 347 12.12 -2.56 -4.42
C SER A 347 10.95 -3.17 -5.20
N SER A 348 9.79 -2.54 -5.21
CA SER A 348 8.63 -2.96 -6.00
C SER A 348 8.71 -2.59 -7.49
N GLY A 349 9.58 -1.63 -7.87
CA GLY A 349 9.58 -1.01 -9.20
C GLY A 349 8.46 0.04 -9.41
N LEU A 350 7.53 0.20 -8.48
CA LEU A 350 6.45 1.19 -8.52
C LEU A 350 6.84 2.46 -7.74
N TYR A 351 6.15 3.58 -8.02
CA TYR A 351 6.17 4.77 -7.19
C TYR A 351 4.83 4.95 -6.49
N ARG A 352 4.84 5.41 -5.24
CA ARG A 352 3.63 5.58 -4.42
C ARG A 352 3.10 7.00 -4.46
N PHE A 353 1.78 7.12 -4.60
CA PHE A 353 1.08 8.40 -4.61
C PHE A 353 -0.07 8.40 -3.62
N PHE A 354 -0.07 9.32 -2.67
CA PHE A 354 -1.14 9.48 -1.69
C PHE A 354 -1.94 10.76 -1.94
N MET A 355 -3.27 10.62 -2.03
CA MET A 355 -4.18 11.75 -2.13
C MET A 355 -4.94 11.95 -0.83
N SER A 356 -4.52 12.93 -0.04
CA SER A 356 -5.22 13.28 1.21
C SER A 356 -6.67 13.69 0.98
N ALA A 357 -7.56 13.23 1.84
CA ALA A 357 -8.99 13.55 1.76
C ALA A 357 -9.29 15.05 1.81
N LYS A 358 -8.45 15.85 2.47
CA LYS A 358 -8.62 17.31 2.53
C LYS A 358 -8.57 17.99 1.17
N LYS A 359 -7.89 17.41 0.16
CA LYS A 359 -7.77 17.92 -1.21
C LYS A 359 -8.92 17.50 -2.14
N THR A 360 -9.92 16.75 -1.66
CA THR A 360 -10.80 15.99 -2.55
C THR A 360 -12.25 16.47 -2.61
N ARG A 361 -12.57 17.58 -1.97
CA ARG A 361 -13.92 18.20 -2.02
C ARG A 361 -13.86 19.71 -1.76
N ASN A 362 -15.02 20.37 -1.82
CA ASN A 362 -15.16 21.84 -1.70
C ASN A 362 -14.33 22.58 -2.75
N PHE A 363 -14.47 22.15 -4.03
CA PHE A 363 -13.80 22.82 -5.14
C PHE A 363 -14.47 24.15 -5.47
N ASP A 364 -13.66 25.15 -5.78
CA ASP A 364 -14.13 26.38 -6.40
C ASP A 364 -14.49 26.19 -7.89
N ALA A 365 -14.87 27.27 -8.56
CA ALA A 365 -15.23 27.26 -9.98
C ALA A 365 -14.04 26.84 -10.88
N TYR A 366 -12.82 27.03 -10.42
CA TYR A 366 -11.57 26.76 -11.13
C TYR A 366 -10.97 25.40 -10.81
N GLY A 367 -11.63 24.61 -9.95
CA GLY A 367 -11.21 23.27 -9.58
C GLY A 367 -10.12 23.21 -8.48
N TYR A 368 -9.90 24.28 -7.73
CA TYR A 368 -9.02 24.29 -6.57
C TYR A 368 -9.80 23.89 -5.32
N PRO A 369 -9.26 22.98 -4.48
CA PRO A 369 -9.91 22.58 -3.25
C PRO A 369 -9.73 23.61 -2.14
N ASP A 370 -10.80 23.90 -1.39
CA ASP A 370 -10.71 24.56 -0.10
C ASP A 370 -10.32 23.54 0.97
N GLU A 371 -9.01 23.38 1.17
CA GLU A 371 -8.44 22.36 2.09
C GLU A 371 -8.86 22.61 3.54
N GLU A 372 -8.93 23.89 3.99
CA GLU A 372 -9.30 24.23 5.36
C GLU A 372 -10.76 23.92 5.66
N LYS A 373 -11.65 24.32 4.77
CA LYS A 373 -13.09 24.01 4.88
C LYS A 373 -13.32 22.50 4.85
N THR A 374 -12.59 21.79 3.98
CA THR A 374 -12.69 20.34 3.88
C THR A 374 -12.18 19.66 5.14
N LEU A 375 -11.05 20.10 5.69
CA LEU A 375 -10.49 19.57 6.94
C LEU A 375 -11.46 19.77 8.11
N LYS A 376 -11.99 20.99 8.27
CA LYS A 376 -12.99 21.29 9.31
C LYS A 376 -14.21 20.38 9.21
N ALA A 377 -14.70 20.13 7.98
CA ALA A 377 -15.84 19.25 7.76
C ALA A 377 -15.52 17.77 8.09
N ILE A 378 -14.33 17.28 7.75
CA ILE A 378 -13.88 15.92 8.08
C ILE A 378 -13.77 15.75 9.61
N LEU A 379 -13.13 16.70 10.29
CA LEU A 379 -12.97 16.65 11.75
C LEU A 379 -14.32 16.75 12.48
N ALA A 380 -15.23 17.63 12.04
CA ALA A 380 -16.57 17.72 12.58
C ALA A 380 -17.35 16.41 12.38
N ASP A 381 -17.23 15.76 11.23
CA ASP A 381 -17.86 14.47 10.99
C ASP A 381 -17.30 13.37 11.92
N ARG A 382 -15.98 13.30 12.11
CA ARG A 382 -15.33 12.37 13.03
C ARG A 382 -15.77 12.60 14.48
N GLU A 383 -15.93 13.86 14.92
CA GLU A 383 -16.38 14.23 16.26
C GLU A 383 -17.77 13.68 16.57
N THR A 384 -18.70 13.62 15.58
CA THR A 384 -20.05 13.07 15.78
C THR A 384 -20.06 11.60 16.20
N VAL A 385 -18.98 10.87 15.96
CA VAL A 385 -18.85 9.43 16.25
C VAL A 385 -17.70 9.10 17.19
N LYS A 386 -17.12 10.09 17.87
CA LYS A 386 -15.95 9.88 18.73
C LYS A 386 -16.15 8.81 19.80
N ASN A 387 -17.37 8.67 20.31
CA ASN A 387 -17.74 7.67 21.32
C ASN A 387 -18.04 6.27 20.71
N ASN A 388 -17.92 6.12 19.40
CA ASN A 388 -18.09 4.83 18.72
C ASN A 388 -16.81 4.53 17.93
N PRO A 389 -15.85 3.80 18.52
CA PRO A 389 -14.53 3.52 17.90
C PRO A 389 -14.65 2.91 16.51
N ARG A 390 -15.60 2.00 16.31
CA ARG A 390 -15.88 1.36 15.04
C ARG A 390 -16.27 2.37 13.96
N ALA A 391 -17.25 3.21 14.25
CA ALA A 391 -17.70 4.22 13.31
C ALA A 391 -16.59 5.25 13.02
N LEU A 392 -15.82 5.64 14.04
CA LEU A 392 -14.70 6.56 13.93
C LEU A 392 -13.60 6.00 13.03
N SER A 393 -13.14 4.79 13.29
CA SER A 393 -12.13 4.10 12.48
C SER A 393 -12.57 3.97 11.02
N ALA A 394 -13.82 3.57 10.79
CA ALA A 394 -14.37 3.49 9.44
C ALA A 394 -14.39 4.85 8.71
N ARG A 395 -14.68 5.98 9.39
CA ARG A 395 -14.64 7.32 8.79
C ARG A 395 -13.22 7.77 8.50
N ILE A 396 -12.28 7.51 9.40
CA ILE A 396 -10.86 7.81 9.22
C ILE A 396 -10.33 7.13 7.95
N ARG A 397 -10.56 5.83 7.78
CA ARG A 397 -10.09 5.10 6.58
C ARG A 397 -10.79 5.50 5.29
N LYS A 398 -12.08 5.85 5.34
CA LYS A 398 -12.82 6.29 4.15
C LYS A 398 -12.37 7.66 3.65
N GLU A 399 -11.96 8.55 4.54
CA GLU A 399 -11.46 9.89 4.26
C GLU A 399 -10.14 10.15 5.02
N PRO A 400 -9.04 9.46 4.64
CA PRO A 400 -7.76 9.58 5.35
C PRO A 400 -7.10 10.92 5.06
N LEU A 401 -6.58 11.55 6.11
CA LEU A 401 -5.79 12.77 6.02
C LEU A 401 -4.30 12.47 5.80
N THR A 402 -3.85 11.33 6.32
CA THR A 402 -2.49 10.81 6.17
C THR A 402 -2.51 9.36 5.66
N ILE A 403 -1.36 8.89 5.18
CA ILE A 403 -1.25 7.49 4.75
C ILE A 403 -1.38 6.52 5.93
N ASP A 404 -0.92 6.89 7.11
CA ASP A 404 -1.05 6.07 8.31
C ASP A 404 -2.51 5.91 8.73
N GLU A 405 -3.32 6.96 8.57
CA GLU A 405 -4.77 6.85 8.74
C GLU A 405 -5.40 5.89 7.72
N ALA A 406 -4.92 5.88 6.48
CA ALA A 406 -5.43 4.98 5.45
C ALA A 406 -5.14 3.51 5.77
N PHE A 407 -3.94 3.21 6.28
CA PHE A 407 -3.53 1.87 6.69
C PHE A 407 -3.80 1.60 8.18
N SER A 408 -4.53 2.48 8.89
CA SER A 408 -4.87 2.24 10.29
C SER A 408 -5.72 0.98 10.43
N MET A 409 -5.35 0.14 11.39
CA MET A 409 -6.12 -1.07 11.73
C MET A 409 -7.41 -0.68 12.44
N ASP A 410 -8.43 -1.54 12.36
CA ASP A 410 -9.68 -1.31 13.08
C ASP A 410 -9.48 -1.46 14.59
N ALA A 411 -9.98 -0.49 15.32
CA ALA A 411 -10.18 -0.62 16.76
C ALA A 411 -11.30 -1.62 17.12
N ASP A 412 -11.99 -2.19 16.15
CA ASP A 412 -13.18 -3.03 16.32
C ASP A 412 -12.89 -4.36 17.01
N ASN A 413 -11.68 -4.89 16.80
CA ASN A 413 -11.24 -6.14 17.41
C ASN A 413 -10.20 -5.89 18.52
N CYS A 414 -9.85 -4.63 18.78
CA CYS A 414 -8.94 -4.32 19.87
C CYS A 414 -9.68 -4.52 21.20
N VAL A 415 -9.35 -5.61 21.86
CA VAL A 415 -9.89 -5.92 23.19
C VAL A 415 -9.39 -4.93 24.25
N PHE A 416 -8.29 -4.24 23.95
CA PHE A 416 -7.65 -3.27 24.82
C PHE A 416 -8.16 -1.84 24.53
N ASN A 417 -7.92 -0.92 25.46
CA ASN A 417 -8.31 0.49 25.28
C ASN A 417 -7.55 1.14 24.12
N ALA A 418 -8.22 1.22 22.96
CA ALA A 418 -7.63 1.75 21.73
C ALA A 418 -7.28 3.24 21.84
N VAL A 419 -7.99 4.00 22.68
CA VAL A 419 -7.71 5.43 22.91
C VAL A 419 -6.38 5.59 23.62
N ASN A 420 -6.19 4.86 24.73
CA ASN A 420 -4.93 4.90 25.48
C ASN A 420 -3.73 4.46 24.62
N ILE A 421 -3.93 3.45 23.73
CA ILE A 421 -2.90 2.99 22.82
C ILE A 421 -2.54 4.10 21.81
N GLN A 422 -3.50 4.77 21.20
CA GLN A 422 -3.28 5.85 20.24
C GLN A 422 -2.62 7.08 20.90
N GLU A 423 -3.05 7.44 22.10
CA GLU A 423 -2.43 8.53 22.87
C GLU A 423 -0.97 8.20 23.17
N ARG A 424 -0.68 6.97 23.59
CA ARG A 424 0.70 6.56 23.85
C ARG A 424 1.57 6.53 22.60
N GLU A 425 1.07 6.07 21.47
CA GLU A 425 1.80 6.14 20.19
C GLU A 425 2.13 7.59 19.81
N LYS A 426 1.16 8.50 19.95
CA LYS A 426 1.39 9.93 19.69
C LYS A 426 2.46 10.51 20.62
N GLU A 427 2.42 10.19 21.90
CA GLU A 427 3.45 10.60 22.85
C GLU A 427 4.85 10.10 22.47
N LEU A 428 4.96 8.83 22.00
CA LEU A 428 6.23 8.26 21.58
C LEU A 428 6.78 8.89 20.29
N ILE A 429 5.90 9.37 19.41
CA ILE A 429 6.29 10.14 18.21
C ILE A 429 6.78 11.53 18.63
N GLU A 430 6.04 12.23 19.50
CA GLU A 430 6.38 13.58 19.98
C GLU A 430 7.63 13.60 20.89
N LYS A 431 7.77 12.54 21.71
CA LYS A 431 8.87 12.38 22.69
C LYS A 431 9.46 10.98 22.58
N PRO A 432 10.31 10.71 21.58
CA PRO A 432 10.89 9.39 21.37
C PRO A 432 11.69 8.91 22.58
N VAL A 433 11.45 7.68 23.01
CA VAL A 433 12.27 7.03 24.06
C VAL A 433 13.51 6.43 23.40
N ILE A 434 14.68 6.78 23.97
CA ILE A 434 15.94 6.22 23.49
C ILE A 434 15.99 4.73 23.80
N LYS A 435 16.16 3.91 22.76
CA LYS A 435 16.30 2.45 22.85
C LYS A 435 17.65 2.04 22.27
N ARG A 436 18.27 1.03 22.87
CA ARG A 436 19.48 0.41 22.34
C ARG A 436 19.12 -0.96 21.75
N LYS A 437 19.64 -1.23 20.56
CA LYS A 437 19.56 -2.52 19.89
C LYS A 437 20.77 -3.36 20.26
N VAL A 438 20.57 -4.44 21.00
CA VAL A 438 21.65 -5.19 21.63
C VAL A 438 21.51 -6.70 21.46
N ILE A 439 22.68 -7.36 21.48
CA ILE A 439 22.81 -8.81 21.61
C ILE A 439 23.54 -9.12 22.90
N TYR A 440 23.03 -10.03 23.71
CA TYR A 440 23.69 -10.53 24.90
C TYR A 440 24.69 -11.64 24.53
N TYR A 441 25.82 -11.64 25.18
CA TYR A 441 26.85 -12.68 25.01
C TYR A 441 27.52 -12.99 26.34
N ARG A 442 28.16 -14.17 26.42
CA ARG A 442 28.94 -14.58 27.58
C ARG A 442 30.39 -14.30 27.30
N ASP A 443 31.02 -13.50 28.18
CA ASP A 443 32.45 -13.19 28.10
C ASP A 443 33.32 -14.34 28.62
N LEU A 444 34.63 -14.26 28.43
CA LEU A 444 35.61 -15.25 28.87
C LEU A 444 35.58 -15.49 30.39
N ASP A 445 35.28 -14.48 31.17
CA ASP A 445 35.12 -14.56 32.63
C ASP A 445 33.76 -15.18 33.07
N GLN A 446 32.98 -15.69 32.12
CA GLN A 446 31.64 -16.29 32.30
C GLN A 446 30.59 -15.27 32.73
N THR A 447 30.87 -13.99 32.76
CA THR A 447 29.86 -12.92 32.98
C THR A 447 29.06 -12.68 31.71
N VAL A 448 27.80 -12.29 31.88
CA VAL A 448 26.95 -11.90 30.75
C VAL A 448 27.13 -10.42 30.50
N ARG A 449 27.42 -10.08 29.25
CA ARG A 449 27.53 -8.69 28.77
C ARG A 449 26.63 -8.50 27.55
N TRP A 450 26.52 -7.28 27.09
CA TRP A 450 25.82 -6.93 25.86
C TRP A 450 26.75 -6.10 24.95
N ARG A 451 26.46 -6.11 23.66
CA ARG A 451 27.02 -5.23 22.64
C ARG A 451 25.95 -4.71 21.71
N ASP A 452 26.24 -3.63 21.01
CA ASP A 452 25.38 -3.16 19.93
C ASP A 452 25.36 -4.18 18.78
N ILE A 453 24.26 -4.20 18.03
CA ILE A 453 24.06 -5.11 16.89
C ILE A 453 24.96 -4.76 15.71
N THR A 454 25.25 -5.76 14.88
CA THR A 454 25.85 -5.61 13.55
C THR A 454 24.77 -5.55 12.47
N GLN A 455 25.13 -5.23 11.22
CA GLN A 455 24.17 -5.22 10.10
C GLN A 455 23.47 -6.56 9.85
N SER A 456 24.12 -7.66 10.14
CA SER A 456 23.56 -9.02 10.00
C SER A 456 22.59 -9.43 11.11
N GLU A 457 22.43 -8.62 12.17
CA GLU A 457 21.61 -8.93 13.35
C GLU A 457 20.36 -8.04 13.44
N THR A 458 20.02 -7.32 12.38
CA THR A 458 18.86 -6.42 12.34
C THR A 458 17.53 -7.12 12.54
N ASP A 459 17.41 -8.37 12.10
CA ASP A 459 16.14 -9.11 12.12
C ASP A 459 15.84 -9.82 13.43
N PHE A 460 16.86 -9.93 14.31
CA PHE A 460 16.72 -10.63 15.58
C PHE A 460 17.67 -10.08 16.64
N HIS A 461 17.15 -9.22 17.50
CA HIS A 461 17.89 -8.56 18.59
C HIS A 461 16.95 -8.08 19.70
N TRP A 462 17.51 -7.73 20.84
CA TRP A 462 16.79 -7.02 21.90
C TRP A 462 16.80 -5.51 21.65
N GLU A 463 15.65 -4.86 21.79
CA GLU A 463 15.55 -3.41 22.00
C GLU A 463 15.37 -3.13 23.49
N ILE A 464 16.23 -2.34 24.10
CA ILE A 464 16.25 -2.06 25.55
C ILE A 464 16.13 -0.55 25.79
N SER A 465 15.12 -0.11 26.54
CA SER A 465 14.92 1.27 26.97
C SER A 465 15.56 1.58 28.34
N SER A 466 15.75 0.55 29.19
CA SER A 466 16.36 0.71 30.50
C SER A 466 17.14 -0.52 30.92
N PHE A 467 18.36 -0.35 31.37
CA PHE A 467 19.21 -1.42 31.89
C PHE A 467 19.13 -1.51 33.41
N PRO A 468 19.47 -2.68 34.00
CA PRO A 468 19.58 -2.83 35.44
C PRO A 468 20.68 -1.93 36.01
N ASP A 469 20.56 -1.62 37.31
CA ASP A 469 21.65 -0.97 38.06
C ASP A 469 22.95 -1.78 37.93
N LYS A 470 24.03 -1.11 37.58
CA LYS A 470 25.37 -1.71 37.41
C LYS A 470 25.83 -2.50 38.63
N ASP A 471 25.42 -2.08 39.83
CA ASP A 471 25.77 -2.73 41.08
C ASP A 471 25.04 -4.04 41.33
N LEU A 472 24.01 -4.36 40.53
CA LEU A 472 23.22 -5.60 40.64
C LEU A 472 23.54 -6.60 39.55
N ILE A 473 24.21 -6.17 38.47
CA ILE A 473 24.48 -7.04 37.30
C ILE A 473 25.53 -8.11 37.68
N ASN A 474 25.25 -9.36 37.30
CA ASN A 474 26.10 -10.54 37.59
C ASN A 474 26.38 -10.77 39.09
N LYS A 475 25.68 -10.09 40.01
CA LYS A 475 25.84 -10.27 41.45
C LYS A 475 24.78 -11.22 42.02
N SER A 476 25.18 -12.01 43.00
CA SER A 476 24.35 -13.02 43.61
C SER A 476 24.61 -13.14 45.11
N LYS A 477 23.65 -13.60 45.85
CA LYS A 477 23.72 -13.99 47.26
C LYS A 477 23.33 -15.45 47.44
N LEU A 478 23.78 -16.08 48.52
CA LEU A 478 23.32 -17.41 48.90
C LEU A 478 22.00 -17.29 49.64
N ILE A 479 21.00 -18.01 49.15
CA ILE A 479 19.71 -18.19 49.80
C ILE A 479 19.43 -19.69 49.85
N ASP A 480 19.29 -20.26 51.05
CA ASP A 480 19.05 -21.68 51.26
C ASP A 480 20.09 -22.58 50.50
N GLY A 481 21.36 -22.16 50.53
CA GLY A 481 22.45 -22.87 49.84
C GLY A 481 22.49 -22.67 48.32
N LEU A 482 21.56 -21.92 47.73
CA LEU A 482 21.50 -21.67 46.29
C LEU A 482 21.99 -20.26 45.96
N LYS A 483 22.93 -20.18 44.98
CA LYS A 483 23.40 -18.89 44.46
C LYS A 483 22.32 -18.19 43.66
N THR A 484 21.67 -17.18 44.25
CA THR A 484 20.53 -16.46 43.71
C THR A 484 20.91 -15.03 43.31
N PRO A 485 20.53 -14.51 42.14
CA PRO A 485 20.76 -13.12 41.75
C PRO A 485 20.18 -12.12 42.73
N LEU A 486 20.87 -10.99 42.98
CA LEU A 486 20.42 -9.96 43.93
C LEU A 486 19.08 -9.32 43.50
N ASN A 487 18.85 -9.23 42.19
CA ASN A 487 17.71 -8.56 41.60
C ASN A 487 16.61 -9.52 41.05
N ILE A 488 16.60 -10.79 41.52
CA ILE A 488 15.72 -11.85 41.01
C ILE A 488 14.21 -11.49 41.00
N ASN A 489 13.80 -10.55 41.81
CA ASN A 489 12.41 -10.13 41.96
C ASN A 489 12.13 -8.73 41.33
N LYS A 490 13.12 -8.03 40.76
CA LYS A 490 12.92 -6.69 40.16
C LYS A 490 12.24 -6.72 38.80
N ASN A 491 12.64 -7.67 37.97
CA ASN A 491 12.16 -7.81 36.60
C ASN A 491 11.56 -9.20 36.34
N ALA A 492 10.87 -9.33 35.23
CA ALA A 492 10.40 -10.60 34.69
C ALA A 492 10.52 -10.59 33.18
N ILE A 493 10.86 -11.73 32.60
CA ILE A 493 10.80 -11.96 31.16
C ILE A 493 9.60 -12.86 30.88
N THR A 494 8.77 -12.47 29.94
CA THR A 494 7.73 -13.34 29.36
C THR A 494 8.04 -13.56 27.90
N ILE A 495 7.78 -14.76 27.42
CA ILE A 495 8.01 -15.10 26.01
C ILE A 495 6.89 -15.97 25.46
N ASP A 496 6.41 -15.58 24.30
CA ASP A 496 5.64 -16.37 23.36
C ASP A 496 6.56 -16.87 22.25
N SER A 497 6.67 -18.18 22.08
CA SER A 497 7.58 -18.85 21.18
C SER A 497 6.82 -19.43 19.98
N TYR A 498 7.49 -19.58 18.85
CA TYR A 498 6.93 -20.25 17.69
C TYR A 498 7.13 -21.77 17.75
N SER A 499 6.18 -22.54 17.17
CA SER A 499 6.33 -23.97 16.96
C SER A 499 7.19 -24.27 15.72
N ASN A 500 7.98 -25.38 15.77
CA ASN A 500 8.74 -25.87 14.62
C ASN A 500 7.84 -26.63 13.63
N SER A 501 6.71 -26.11 13.20
CA SER A 501 5.91 -26.77 12.18
C SER A 501 6.69 -26.76 10.85
N GLN A 502 7.07 -27.94 10.38
CA GLN A 502 7.66 -28.21 9.05
C GLN A 502 6.59 -28.11 7.94
N GLY A 503 5.85 -27.05 7.89
CA GLY A 503 4.94 -26.80 6.78
C GLY A 503 5.45 -25.57 6.04
N GLY A 504 5.77 -25.69 4.76
CA GLY A 504 6.37 -24.69 3.88
C GLY A 504 5.67 -23.32 3.76
N ARG A 505 5.33 -22.71 4.87
CA ARG A 505 4.86 -21.33 4.94
C ARG A 505 6.08 -20.42 4.90
N LYS A 506 6.20 -19.64 3.84
CA LYS A 506 7.24 -18.64 3.61
C LYS A 506 7.31 -17.58 4.73
N TYR A 507 6.28 -17.49 5.59
CA TYR A 507 6.16 -16.59 6.73
C TYR A 507 5.71 -17.38 7.96
N GLY A 508 6.66 -17.98 8.67
CA GLY A 508 6.37 -18.63 9.96
C GLY A 508 6.15 -17.62 11.09
N SER A 509 5.37 -17.99 12.13
CA SER A 509 5.19 -17.19 13.35
C SER A 509 6.55 -16.75 13.91
N LYS A 510 6.64 -15.52 14.39
CA LYS A 510 7.83 -14.96 15.05
C LYS A 510 7.67 -15.06 16.56
N ALA A 511 8.77 -15.24 17.30
CA ALA A 511 8.77 -15.15 18.75
C ALA A 511 8.71 -13.69 19.20
N CYS A 512 8.03 -13.44 20.31
CA CYS A 512 8.05 -12.17 21.02
C CYS A 512 8.36 -12.39 22.49
N ALA A 513 9.42 -11.76 22.99
CA ALA A 513 9.71 -11.72 24.42
C ALA A 513 9.77 -10.26 24.89
N TRP A 514 9.32 -10.00 26.11
CA TRP A 514 9.45 -8.68 26.71
C TRP A 514 9.95 -8.75 28.14
N ILE A 515 10.63 -7.68 28.56
CA ILE A 515 11.13 -7.52 29.93
C ILE A 515 10.25 -6.48 30.63
N GLY A 516 9.55 -6.90 31.67
CA GLY A 516 8.72 -6.05 32.49
C GLY A 516 9.32 -5.80 33.87
N VAL A 517 9.16 -4.58 34.38
CA VAL A 517 9.50 -4.23 35.77
C VAL A 517 8.35 -4.68 36.67
N LYS A 518 8.66 -5.54 37.67
CA LYS A 518 7.72 -5.94 38.69
C LYS A 518 7.39 -4.80 39.63
N TYR A 519 6.46 -5.03 40.58
CA TYR A 519 6.12 -4.08 41.60
C TYR A 519 7.37 -3.68 42.43
N ASP A 520 7.66 -2.39 42.45
CA ASP A 520 8.75 -1.79 43.22
C ASP A 520 8.18 -0.70 44.14
N ILE A 521 8.14 -1.00 45.46
CA ILE A 521 7.62 -0.08 46.45
C ILE A 521 8.44 1.19 46.58
N LEU A 522 9.76 1.12 46.26
CA LEU A 522 10.67 2.26 46.32
C LEU A 522 10.55 3.16 45.09
N ASN A 523 10.06 2.62 43.97
CA ASN A 523 9.89 3.36 42.72
C ASN A 523 8.59 2.96 42.00
N PRO A 524 7.43 3.37 42.54
CA PRO A 524 6.12 2.98 41.99
C PRO A 524 5.91 3.40 40.53
N ASN A 525 6.58 4.49 40.07
CA ASN A 525 6.47 4.99 38.70
C ASN A 525 7.05 4.01 37.68
N ASN A 526 8.02 3.18 38.07
CA ASN A 526 8.62 2.16 37.20
C ASN A 526 7.84 0.82 37.24
N THR A 527 6.99 0.62 38.24
CA THR A 527 6.18 -0.61 38.33
C THR A 527 5.32 -0.81 37.10
N GLY A 528 5.43 -2.01 36.50
CA GLY A 528 4.70 -2.37 35.29
C GLY A 528 5.29 -1.82 33.99
N LYS A 529 6.44 -1.13 34.03
CA LYS A 529 7.07 -0.60 32.83
C LYS A 529 7.62 -1.74 31.95
N ALA A 530 7.35 -1.68 30.66
CA ALA A 530 8.03 -2.52 29.65
C ALA A 530 9.37 -1.86 29.31
N ILE A 531 10.48 -2.55 29.53
CA ILE A 531 11.83 -1.98 29.38
C ILE A 531 12.70 -2.69 28.34
N GLY A 532 12.23 -3.82 27.79
CA GLY A 532 12.94 -4.54 26.75
C GLY A 532 11.99 -5.40 25.91
N VAL A 533 12.28 -5.51 24.62
CA VAL A 533 11.52 -6.35 23.67
C VAL A 533 12.51 -7.09 22.77
N LEU A 534 12.30 -8.39 22.57
CA LEU A 534 12.92 -9.23 21.57
C LEU A 534 11.84 -9.70 20.61
N TYR A 535 12.02 -9.45 19.32
CA TYR A 535 11.08 -9.89 18.30
C TYR A 535 11.85 -10.44 17.10
N GLY A 536 11.39 -11.58 16.58
CA GLY A 536 11.98 -12.14 15.38
C GLY A 536 11.89 -13.67 15.33
N ARG A 537 12.44 -14.23 14.26
CA ARG A 537 12.54 -15.68 14.04
C ARG A 537 13.94 -16.02 13.55
N PRO A 538 14.87 -16.34 14.46
CA PRO A 538 16.20 -16.77 14.05
C PRO A 538 16.13 -18.12 13.31
N SER A 539 17.07 -18.36 12.41
CA SER A 539 17.16 -19.61 11.64
C SER A 539 17.32 -20.85 12.52
N VAL A 540 17.94 -20.68 13.69
CA VAL A 540 18.13 -21.73 14.70
C VAL A 540 17.39 -21.33 15.98
N LYS A 541 16.38 -22.11 16.38
CA LYS A 541 15.57 -21.86 17.60
C LYS A 541 16.41 -21.77 18.88
N GLU A 542 17.52 -22.47 18.94
CA GLU A 542 18.45 -22.40 20.06
C GLU A 542 19.03 -21.01 20.28
N SER A 543 19.20 -20.20 19.21
CA SER A 543 19.62 -18.80 19.33
C SER A 543 18.60 -17.96 20.11
N LEU A 544 17.30 -18.24 19.93
CA LEU A 544 16.23 -17.60 20.71
C LEU A 544 16.35 -17.97 22.19
N HIS A 545 16.46 -19.27 22.50
CA HIS A 545 16.59 -19.74 23.89
C HIS A 545 17.85 -19.16 24.56
N ASN A 546 18.95 -19.05 23.82
CA ASN A 546 20.19 -18.48 24.30
C ASN A 546 20.06 -16.99 24.63
N GLN A 547 19.48 -16.18 23.74
CA GLN A 547 19.29 -14.74 23.97
C GLN A 547 18.36 -14.49 25.17
N VAL A 548 17.31 -15.30 25.34
CA VAL A 548 16.40 -15.20 26.49
C VAL A 548 17.12 -15.58 27.81
N LEU A 549 17.92 -16.67 27.81
CA LEU A 549 18.71 -17.08 28.97
C LEU A 549 19.72 -16.02 29.37
N LEU A 550 20.50 -15.50 28.41
CA LEU A 550 21.51 -14.48 28.68
C LEU A 550 20.89 -13.18 29.19
N ALA A 551 19.76 -12.75 28.63
CA ALA A 551 19.01 -11.60 29.14
C ALA A 551 18.53 -11.86 30.59
N ALA A 552 18.00 -13.06 30.87
CA ALA A 552 17.58 -13.44 32.22
C ALA A 552 18.73 -13.42 33.23
N GLU A 553 19.91 -13.88 32.85
CA GLU A 553 21.10 -13.80 33.70
C GLU A 553 21.56 -12.36 33.91
N TYR A 554 21.57 -11.54 32.83
CA TYR A 554 21.98 -10.14 32.90
C TYR A 554 21.08 -9.29 33.78
N PHE A 555 19.76 -9.42 33.57
CA PHE A 555 18.74 -8.76 34.42
C PHE A 555 18.53 -9.44 35.78
N GLY A 556 19.12 -10.61 35.99
CA GLY A 556 18.98 -11.40 37.19
C GLY A 556 17.53 -11.81 37.48
N CYS A 557 16.72 -12.04 36.49
CA CYS A 557 15.28 -12.26 36.60
C CYS A 557 14.81 -13.63 36.13
N LYS A 558 13.55 -13.96 36.40
CA LYS A 558 12.94 -15.22 35.94
C LYS A 558 12.24 -15.05 34.61
N VAL A 559 12.15 -16.17 33.84
CA VAL A 559 11.49 -16.30 32.54
C VAL A 559 10.21 -17.10 32.69
N TRP A 560 9.10 -16.58 32.17
CA TRP A 560 7.86 -17.30 31.99
C TRP A 560 7.61 -17.50 30.49
N TYR A 561 7.53 -18.73 30.06
CA TYR A 561 7.25 -19.15 28.69
C TYR A 561 5.88 -19.83 28.64
N GLU A 562 5.25 -19.82 27.49
CA GLU A 562 4.01 -20.58 27.25
C GLU A 562 4.29 -22.07 27.33
N PHE A 563 3.62 -22.77 28.25
CA PHE A 563 3.85 -24.20 28.48
C PHE A 563 3.13 -25.03 27.41
N THR A 564 3.69 -25.04 26.20
CA THR A 564 3.24 -25.86 25.06
C THR A 564 4.21 -27.00 24.75
N SER A 565 5.47 -26.85 25.16
CA SER A 565 6.53 -27.85 24.98
C SER A 565 7.59 -27.71 26.06
N ASP A 566 8.35 -28.77 26.31
CA ASP A 566 9.44 -28.79 27.30
C ASP A 566 10.76 -28.16 26.79
N ASP A 567 10.76 -27.48 25.64
CA ASP A 567 11.98 -26.98 25.00
C ASP A 567 12.77 -26.03 25.91
N TYR A 568 12.10 -25.05 26.55
CA TYR A 568 12.76 -24.13 27.47
C TYR A 568 13.24 -24.83 28.74
N LEU A 569 12.46 -25.74 29.30
CA LEU A 569 12.81 -26.49 30.51
C LEU A 569 14.06 -27.36 30.23
N SER A 570 14.08 -28.06 29.11
CA SER A 570 15.21 -28.90 28.71
C SER A 570 16.45 -28.04 28.47
N TYR A 571 16.34 -26.94 27.71
CA TYR A 571 17.47 -26.06 27.41
C TYR A 571 18.10 -25.46 28.68
N PHE A 572 17.28 -24.96 29.62
CA PHE A 572 17.74 -24.37 30.87
C PHE A 572 18.29 -25.43 31.84
N ARG A 573 17.75 -26.67 31.83
CA ARG A 573 18.20 -27.80 32.64
C ARG A 573 19.57 -28.25 32.23
N GLU A 574 19.80 -28.51 30.95
CA GLU A 574 21.08 -28.91 30.39
C GLU A 574 22.25 -27.98 30.73
N ARG A 575 21.91 -26.67 30.85
CA ARG A 575 22.89 -25.63 31.21
C ARG A 575 22.95 -25.30 32.69
N GLY A 576 22.23 -26.05 33.54
CA GLY A 576 22.20 -25.83 35.00
C GLY A 576 21.57 -24.51 35.41
N LYS A 577 20.64 -23.97 34.60
CA LYS A 577 20.07 -22.64 34.75
C LYS A 577 18.58 -22.63 35.11
N ILE A 578 18.00 -23.74 35.56
CA ILE A 578 16.57 -23.85 35.91
C ILE A 578 16.11 -22.77 36.90
N LYS A 579 16.99 -22.27 37.77
CA LYS A 579 16.68 -21.18 38.71
C LYS A 579 16.16 -19.91 38.07
N TYR A 580 16.45 -19.70 36.78
CA TYR A 580 15.94 -18.58 36.01
C TYR A 580 14.58 -18.85 35.36
N LEU A 581 13.98 -20.03 35.52
CA LEU A 581 12.62 -20.28 35.09
C LEU A 581 11.63 -19.93 36.22
N GLY A 582 10.52 -19.32 35.84
CA GLY A 582 9.39 -19.06 36.72
C GLY A 582 8.52 -20.29 36.85
N LYS A 583 8.07 -20.60 38.09
CA LYS A 583 7.04 -21.61 38.31
C LYS A 583 5.68 -21.06 37.88
N PHE A 584 4.71 -21.92 37.68
CA PHE A 584 3.34 -21.54 37.38
C PHE A 584 2.81 -20.53 38.39
N PRO A 585 2.32 -19.34 37.95
CA PRO A 585 1.73 -18.38 38.90
C PRO A 585 0.42 -18.92 39.44
N LEU A 586 0.28 -18.95 40.79
CA LEU A 586 -0.91 -19.46 41.44
C LEU A 586 -2.21 -18.75 41.04
N SER A 587 -2.11 -17.48 40.64
CA SER A 587 -3.23 -16.69 40.11
C SER A 587 -3.74 -17.16 38.73
N ALA A 588 -2.92 -17.84 37.97
CA ALA A 588 -3.23 -18.35 36.63
C ALA A 588 -3.68 -19.83 36.65
N ILE A 589 -3.78 -20.46 37.82
CA ILE A 589 -4.14 -21.86 37.96
C ILE A 589 -5.53 -21.97 38.58
N ASP A 590 -6.38 -22.84 38.02
CA ASP A 590 -7.67 -23.16 38.61
C ASP A 590 -7.46 -23.58 40.07
N PRO A 591 -8.25 -23.08 41.03
CA PRO A 591 -8.14 -23.47 42.42
C PRO A 591 -8.06 -24.96 42.68
N LYS A 592 -8.66 -25.79 41.81
CA LYS A 592 -8.64 -27.26 41.90
C LYS A 592 -7.26 -27.86 41.65
N ASP A 593 -6.42 -27.20 40.84
CA ASP A 593 -5.14 -27.74 40.35
C ASP A 593 -3.93 -27.12 41.07
N ARG A 594 -4.15 -26.24 42.05
CA ARG A 594 -3.07 -25.53 42.77
C ARG A 594 -2.06 -26.43 43.47
N ALA A 595 -2.49 -27.59 43.93
CA ALA A 595 -1.62 -28.55 44.63
C ALA A 595 -0.46 -29.08 43.76
N THR A 596 -0.58 -29.02 42.43
CA THR A 596 0.45 -29.48 41.48
C THR A 596 1.26 -28.34 40.85
N ALA A 597 0.90 -27.09 41.13
CA ALA A 597 1.50 -25.89 40.54
C ALA A 597 3.02 -25.79 40.70
N ASP A 598 3.54 -26.20 41.85
CA ASP A 598 4.97 -26.14 42.18
C ASP A 598 5.84 -27.10 41.39
N ARG A 599 5.22 -28.02 40.65
CA ARG A 599 5.94 -29.01 39.83
C ARG A 599 6.25 -28.54 38.40
N HIS A 600 5.57 -27.45 37.94
CA HIS A 600 5.65 -26.98 36.59
C HIS A 600 6.31 -25.59 36.47
N PHE A 601 7.02 -25.37 35.35
CA PHE A 601 7.66 -24.10 34.99
C PHE A 601 6.94 -23.48 33.82
N GLY A 602 7.01 -22.14 33.69
CA GLY A 602 6.40 -21.38 32.60
C GLY A 602 5.02 -20.83 32.96
N PHE A 603 4.11 -20.79 32.00
CA PHE A 603 2.74 -20.30 32.16
C PHE A 603 1.76 -21.32 31.56
N PRO A 604 0.75 -21.77 32.31
CA PRO A 604 -0.18 -22.81 31.85
C PRO A 604 -1.10 -22.26 30.74
N ILE A 605 -1.40 -23.09 29.74
CA ILE A 605 -2.35 -22.78 28.66
C ILE A 605 -3.62 -23.56 28.91
N THR A 606 -4.51 -22.98 29.68
CA THR A 606 -5.84 -23.51 29.99
C THR A 606 -6.89 -22.41 29.75
N PRO A 607 -8.18 -22.75 29.56
CA PRO A 607 -9.22 -21.73 29.41
C PRO A 607 -9.24 -20.74 30.59
N PHE A 608 -8.98 -21.22 31.83
CA PHE A 608 -8.90 -20.37 33.00
C PHE A 608 -7.71 -19.39 32.94
N SER A 609 -6.51 -19.89 32.60
CA SER A 609 -5.32 -19.06 32.54
C SER A 609 -5.39 -18.04 31.42
N LEU A 610 -5.95 -18.42 30.24
CA LEU A 610 -6.15 -17.52 29.11
C LEU A 610 -7.14 -16.39 29.45
N THR A 611 -8.24 -16.70 30.12
CA THR A 611 -9.16 -15.67 30.60
C THR A 611 -8.46 -14.70 31.57
N LYS A 612 -7.65 -15.23 32.51
CA LYS A 612 -6.89 -14.39 33.44
C LYS A 612 -5.82 -13.53 32.76
N GLN A 613 -5.15 -14.05 31.73
CA GLN A 613 -4.22 -13.25 30.90
C GLN A 613 -4.94 -12.10 30.21
N LEU A 614 -6.11 -12.38 29.62
CA LEU A 614 -6.90 -11.38 28.92
C LEU A 614 -7.37 -10.28 29.88
N ASP A 615 -7.97 -10.65 31.02
CA ASP A 615 -8.42 -9.70 32.04
C ASP A 615 -7.25 -8.81 32.53
N THR A 616 -6.08 -9.43 32.76
CA THR A 616 -4.88 -8.72 33.23
C THR A 616 -4.36 -7.78 32.12
N GLY A 617 -4.36 -8.22 30.86
CA GLY A 617 -3.99 -7.40 29.72
C GLY A 617 -4.92 -6.20 29.55
N ILE A 618 -6.24 -6.39 29.61
CA ILE A 618 -7.23 -5.30 29.55
C ILE A 618 -6.94 -4.28 30.66
N SER A 619 -6.79 -4.74 31.89
CA SER A 619 -6.49 -3.86 33.03
C SER A 619 -5.15 -3.14 32.87
N TYR A 620 -4.14 -3.78 32.27
CA TYR A 620 -2.84 -3.18 32.04
C TYR A 620 -2.90 -2.06 30.99
N PHE A 621 -3.57 -2.28 29.86
CA PHE A 621 -3.74 -1.25 28.82
C PHE A 621 -4.66 -0.12 29.27
N GLU A 622 -5.59 -0.39 30.18
CA GLU A 622 -6.44 0.65 30.80
C GLU A 622 -5.63 1.56 31.72
N ASN A 623 -4.76 1.00 32.58
CA ASN A 623 -4.16 1.74 33.69
C ASN A 623 -2.66 2.05 33.48
N HIS A 624 -1.98 1.35 32.57
CA HIS A 624 -0.51 1.38 32.43
C HIS A 624 -0.01 1.47 31.00
N CYS A 625 -0.87 1.74 30.03
CA CYS A 625 -0.51 1.87 28.63
C CYS A 625 0.62 2.90 28.41
N ASN A 626 0.60 3.99 29.19
CA ASN A 626 1.62 5.03 29.22
C ASN A 626 3.01 4.56 29.65
N LYS A 627 3.16 3.34 30.18
CA LYS A 627 4.42 2.72 30.61
C LYS A 627 5.06 1.82 29.55
N ILE A 628 4.45 1.70 28.37
CA ILE A 628 4.99 0.95 27.25
C ILE A 628 5.86 1.88 26.41
N ASP A 629 7.17 1.60 26.36
CA ASP A 629 8.15 2.39 25.58
C ASP A 629 8.33 1.89 24.14
N PHE A 630 7.63 0.83 23.75
CA PHE A 630 7.84 0.12 22.49
C PHE A 630 6.61 0.17 21.59
N GLU A 631 6.73 0.81 20.44
CA GLU A 631 5.68 0.93 19.41
C GLU A 631 5.23 -0.45 18.91
N LEU A 632 6.15 -1.42 18.87
CA LEU A 632 5.86 -2.79 18.47
C LEU A 632 4.82 -3.46 19.37
N LEU A 633 4.92 -3.27 20.69
CA LEU A 633 3.96 -3.83 21.66
C LEU A 633 2.58 -3.17 21.52
N LEU A 634 2.53 -1.86 21.27
CA LEU A 634 1.29 -1.14 21.02
C LEU A 634 0.63 -1.63 19.72
N LYS A 635 1.45 -1.86 18.67
CA LYS A 635 0.98 -2.42 17.40
C LYS A 635 0.36 -3.81 17.59
N PHE A 636 1.00 -4.71 18.34
CA PHE A 636 0.47 -6.04 18.63
C PHE A 636 -0.82 -5.97 19.47
N ALA A 637 -0.89 -5.05 20.42
CA ALA A 637 -2.11 -4.87 21.21
C ALA A 637 -3.31 -4.47 20.34
N LYS A 638 -3.10 -3.63 19.31
CA LYS A 638 -4.15 -3.25 18.37
C LYS A 638 -4.68 -4.41 17.53
N THR A 639 -3.82 -5.38 17.22
CA THR A 639 -4.13 -6.51 16.33
C THR A 639 -4.54 -7.77 17.09
N PHE A 640 -4.47 -7.76 18.41
CA PHE A 640 -4.76 -8.92 19.24
C PHE A 640 -6.24 -9.29 19.22
N ASP A 641 -6.56 -10.49 18.70
CA ASP A 641 -7.89 -11.09 18.73
C ASP A 641 -7.89 -12.32 19.65
N PRO A 642 -8.59 -12.26 20.80
CA PRO A 642 -8.66 -13.39 21.73
C PRO A 642 -9.45 -14.58 21.18
N TYR A 643 -10.30 -14.39 20.16
CA TYR A 643 -11.13 -15.44 19.59
C TYR A 643 -10.43 -16.22 18.47
N GLU A 644 -9.39 -15.68 17.85
CA GLU A 644 -8.59 -16.42 16.86
C GLU A 644 -7.72 -17.51 17.48
N ARG A 645 -7.36 -17.40 18.78
CA ARG A 645 -6.59 -18.44 19.50
C ARG A 645 -7.28 -19.79 19.60
N THR A 646 -8.58 -19.89 19.37
CA THR A 646 -9.33 -21.14 19.48
C THR A 646 -9.30 -22.01 18.20
N LYS A 647 -8.60 -21.56 17.17
CA LYS A 647 -8.49 -22.25 15.89
C LYS A 647 -7.10 -22.88 15.60
N PHE A 648 -6.20 -22.87 16.61
CA PHE A 648 -4.89 -23.53 16.51
C PHE A 648 -4.83 -24.78 17.38
#